data_336da7766a36695ca6e7a364821ba210
#
_entry.id   336da7766a36695ca6e7a364821ba210
#
_cell.length_a   1.000
_cell.length_b   1.000
_cell.length_c   1.000
_cell.angle_alpha   90.00
_cell.angle_beta   90.00
_cell.angle_gamma   90.00
#
_symmetry.space_group_name_H-M   'P 1'
#
loop_
_entity.id
_entity.type
_entity.pdbx_description
1 polymer ?
#
loop_
_entity_poly.entity_id
_entity_poly.type
_entity_poly.pdbx_seq_one_letter_code
_entity_poly.pdbx_strand_id
1 'polypeptide(L)'
;MRIIPNFSVTNNIQVKNTPSFAQNSDSKNTVTDLQNVTVDYNVSKPVSYTKIEDIKLPNNLVAHYYKLSNGQKVVIVPKDGTTVIKSYVNTGSFNEPDRVRGISHYIEHNLFNGSEALGDKDYFEEVHKMGAYTNASTSFSKTDYEIDSNLLEDTDLEEQIKLHAGMIQTPKFLEEKLEKEKKIVDSEINMYMSDDSSNAETLTIKNLFNIKSTSPNLVTGTTDNIDALTRQDVIDYFNNNYYPANTVTVITGDVDEAKTISLVSKYFNSTKTPVGQRTFEKMTPIEKTVREDIISNKKTGAAEIFIGFAGCENNNEKDQVYLRAVNQLLFGLAHSRIKQTEQKYSTNICPSIERLSSRPSDRNVLMVHSSVSENYVESALKDIYKVLGEISTNPPTPDEFEAVKSNIKKVNSIGMQSSEDLNYHIGMDFLNGTHYKTANYASILDNMTYADFMNTARKYYDLNKASITVVHPKNATKESIEDNYAKSKTQIAFTGANKKSPINIDKISQYKMHNNFEVTLVDSDSDVVNYYLEYYTKDKSPKKAAIADILNDMLKYCGTKQHSWQELAGMSDKYAINSGLAASTSEFSLSGSFPVDKADIALNMYRENILQPDLTEDLFNKAIGHCRDEYQSIEPNADAKYKKTMFEGTHFAYTPEEKLESLKDITYADVMSLYNELLSKSQGQIVVTGPFSKYPQLKQQIFENANGFNFVKVKDYTLPQCYKENPEVQVHTTETNRNQADIIQGYKFRQNGNIKDDVCITLLNTILGMGQGSRLFNDLREKRHLAYMVDSMYQTQGDSGVLSMIIRTTTNNNETGEKTLDNIKKSIEGFNENIQKISSEPVTEEELSNAKKAMKSSLLSSLEMNSVRNAILSDHVTTAYGVNYINKQLEIIDSITAQDLLNTAQNIFSTKPVYSVAGTKEALDANKEFLQTLK
;
A
#
# COMPACT_ATOMS: atom_id res chain seq x y z
N MET A 1 21.21 -11.88 10.89
CA MET A 1 21.09 -10.53 10.33
C MET A 1 19.73 -10.47 9.67
N ARG A 2 18.83 -9.67 10.18
CA ARG A 2 17.59 -9.41 9.50
C ARG A 2 17.86 -8.27 8.55
N ILE A 3 17.59 -8.48 7.31
CA ILE A 3 17.51 -7.42 6.32
C ILE A 3 16.26 -6.62 6.67
N ILE A 4 16.25 -5.37 6.26
CA ILE A 4 15.04 -4.53 6.27
C ILE A 4 13.87 -5.48 6.09
N PRO A 5 12.98 -5.61 7.06
CA PRO A 5 11.82 -6.42 6.82
C PRO A 5 11.27 -5.91 5.49
N ASN A 6 11.26 -6.77 4.49
CA ASN A 6 10.23 -6.60 3.49
C ASN A 6 8.98 -6.64 4.34
N PHE A 7 8.52 -5.44 4.72
CA PHE A 7 7.18 -5.31 5.17
C PHE A 7 6.36 -5.87 4.01
N SER A 8 6.23 -7.19 4.00
CA SER A 8 4.99 -7.74 3.52
C SER A 8 3.99 -7.20 4.51
N VAL A 9 3.73 -5.92 4.34
CA VAL A 9 2.46 -5.38 4.67
C VAL A 9 1.53 -6.26 3.85
N THR A 10 1.02 -7.31 4.47
CA THR A 10 -0.23 -7.92 4.10
C THR A 10 -1.31 -6.91 4.47
N ASN A 11 -1.09 -5.70 4.04
CA ASN A 11 -2.10 -4.72 3.84
C ASN A 11 -2.60 -5.01 2.44
N ASN A 12 -3.88 -5.20 2.32
CA ASN A 12 -4.58 -4.96 1.08
C ASN A 12 -4.30 -3.50 0.68
N ILE A 13 -3.10 -3.28 0.16
CA ILE A 13 -2.85 -2.11 -0.67
C ILE A 13 -3.81 -2.34 -1.83
N GLN A 14 -4.79 -1.50 -1.98
CA GLN A 14 -5.29 -1.24 -3.31
C GLN A 14 -4.05 -1.01 -4.15
N VAL A 15 -3.79 -1.92 -5.07
CA VAL A 15 -2.69 -1.78 -5.99
C VAL A 15 -2.96 -0.50 -6.75
N LYS A 16 -2.25 0.56 -6.40
CA LYS A 16 -2.23 1.76 -7.23
C LYS A 16 -1.59 1.32 -8.53
N ASN A 17 -2.36 1.35 -9.58
CA ASN A 17 -1.96 0.91 -10.89
C ASN A 17 -0.82 1.75 -11.40
N THR A 18 0.23 1.12 -11.81
CA THR A 18 1.43 1.77 -12.35
C THR A 18 1.52 1.53 -13.84
N PRO A 19 1.56 2.55 -14.67
CA PRO A 19 1.72 2.40 -16.10
C PRO A 19 3.19 2.25 -16.52
N SER A 20 3.40 1.70 -17.66
CA SER A 20 4.70 1.29 -18.17
C SER A 20 4.99 1.77 -19.57
N PHE A 21 6.27 1.89 -19.95
CA PHE A 21 6.63 2.15 -21.35
C PHE A 21 8.03 1.73 -21.78
N ALA A 22 8.15 1.35 -23.05
CA ALA A 22 9.38 0.92 -23.67
C ALA A 22 9.69 1.62 -24.98
N GLN A 23 10.96 1.61 -25.33
CA GLN A 23 11.44 1.98 -26.67
C GLN A 23 11.79 0.76 -27.50
N ASN A 24 11.56 0.86 -28.79
CA ASN A 24 12.22 0.03 -29.78
C ASN A 24 12.82 0.91 -30.89
N SER A 25 14.10 0.71 -31.15
CA SER A 25 14.80 1.24 -32.30
C SER A 25 14.78 0.24 -33.46
N ASP A 26 14.68 0.77 -34.66
CA ASP A 26 14.93 0.19 -35.96
C ASP A 26 13.82 -0.53 -36.74
N SER A 27 13.10 0.22 -37.52
CA SER A 27 12.93 -0.10 -38.94
C SER A 27 12.61 1.16 -39.76
N LYS A 28 13.52 1.48 -40.69
CA LYS A 28 13.29 2.51 -41.73
C LYS A 28 12.23 1.98 -42.68
N ASN A 29 11.10 2.63 -42.78
CA ASN A 29 10.27 2.63 -43.97
C ASN A 29 9.56 3.98 -44.16
N THR A 30 9.47 4.37 -45.39
CA THR A 30 9.04 5.60 -46.03
C THR A 30 7.71 6.15 -45.47
N VAL A 31 7.80 7.40 -45.01
CA VAL A 31 6.68 8.24 -44.60
C VAL A 31 5.95 8.75 -45.86
N THR A 32 4.67 8.44 -45.97
CA THR A 32 3.72 9.21 -46.79
C THR A 32 3.08 10.26 -45.91
N ASP A 33 3.09 11.49 -46.35
CA ASP A 33 2.55 12.65 -45.66
C ASP A 33 1.08 12.44 -45.21
N LEU A 34 0.91 12.21 -43.94
CA LEU A 34 -0.35 12.47 -43.25
C LEU A 34 -0.20 13.79 -42.51
N GLN A 35 -1.03 14.75 -42.84
CA GLN A 35 -1.02 16.08 -42.25
C GLN A 35 -0.97 16.02 -40.73
N ASN A 36 0.07 16.60 -40.15
CA ASN A 36 0.25 16.81 -38.72
C ASN A 36 -0.96 17.60 -38.19
N VAL A 37 -1.85 16.92 -37.49
CA VAL A 37 -2.74 17.60 -36.55
C VAL A 37 -1.87 17.96 -35.35
N THR A 38 -1.21 19.11 -35.45
CA THR A 38 -0.47 19.69 -34.33
C THR A 38 -1.44 20.09 -33.25
N VAL A 39 -1.31 19.48 -32.08
CA VAL A 39 -1.83 20.07 -30.86
C VAL A 39 -1.10 21.42 -30.73
N ASP A 40 -1.84 22.51 -30.70
CA ASP A 40 -1.26 23.87 -30.75
C ASP A 40 -0.63 24.21 -29.37
N TYR A 41 0.67 23.94 -29.27
CA TYR A 41 1.43 24.17 -28.03
C TYR A 41 2.21 25.48 -28.14
N ASN A 42 1.61 26.55 -27.63
CA ASN A 42 2.36 27.77 -27.38
C ASN A 42 3.29 27.62 -26.17
N VAL A 43 4.42 26.93 -26.33
CA VAL A 43 5.50 26.88 -25.35
C VAL A 43 6.25 28.21 -25.39
N SER A 44 5.75 29.17 -24.65
CA SER A 44 6.36 30.49 -24.61
C SER A 44 6.59 30.92 -23.18
N LYS A 45 7.61 31.72 -22.93
CA LYS A 45 7.97 32.48 -21.72
C LYS A 45 7.39 32.02 -20.36
N PRO A 46 8.14 32.06 -19.25
CA PRO A 46 7.61 31.82 -17.92
C PRO A 46 6.30 32.59 -17.66
N VAL A 47 5.31 31.93 -17.09
CA VAL A 47 4.07 32.60 -16.70
C VAL A 47 4.28 33.35 -15.38
N SER A 48 3.67 34.51 -15.22
CA SER A 48 3.73 35.20 -13.94
C SER A 48 2.93 34.46 -12.87
N TYR A 49 3.33 34.62 -11.62
CA TYR A 49 2.64 34.06 -10.47
C TYR A 49 2.34 35.13 -9.42
N THR A 50 1.30 34.87 -8.65
CA THR A 50 0.91 35.71 -7.50
C THR A 50 0.81 34.81 -6.28
N LYS A 51 1.51 35.14 -5.21
CA LYS A 51 1.30 34.52 -3.91
C LYS A 51 -0.06 34.98 -3.38
N ILE A 52 -0.95 34.04 -3.14
CA ILE A 52 -2.32 34.33 -2.65
C ILE A 52 -2.28 34.48 -1.16
N GLU A 53 -1.69 33.49 -0.46
CA GLU A 53 -1.61 33.49 1.01
C GLU A 53 -0.64 32.43 1.54
N ASP A 54 -0.36 32.51 2.84
CA ASP A 54 0.31 31.48 3.63
C ASP A 54 -0.72 30.82 4.57
N ILE A 55 -1.00 29.53 4.35
CA ILE A 55 -1.93 28.74 5.16
C ILE A 55 -1.12 28.03 6.25
N LYS A 56 -1.35 28.39 7.52
CA LYS A 56 -0.69 27.74 8.66
C LYS A 56 -1.28 26.35 8.88
N LEU A 57 -0.45 25.33 8.82
CA LEU A 57 -0.78 23.95 9.07
C LEU A 57 -0.37 23.51 10.49
N PRO A 58 -0.85 22.35 10.98
CA PRO A 58 -0.30 21.73 12.19
C PRO A 58 1.22 21.49 12.09
N ASN A 59 1.87 21.19 13.22
CA ASN A 59 3.31 20.89 13.31
C ASN A 59 4.22 22.04 12.80
N ASN A 60 3.76 23.30 12.91
CA ASN A 60 4.45 24.51 12.44
C ASN A 60 4.73 24.55 10.93
N LEU A 61 4.07 23.75 10.14
CA LEU A 61 4.18 23.80 8.69
C LEU A 61 3.40 24.98 8.11
N VAL A 62 3.82 25.42 6.91
CA VAL A 62 3.15 26.48 6.15
C VAL A 62 2.94 26.02 4.71
N ALA A 63 1.70 26.05 4.25
CA ALA A 63 1.39 25.84 2.84
C ALA A 63 1.34 27.19 2.12
N HIS A 64 2.28 27.42 1.22
CA HIS A 64 2.39 28.63 0.40
C HIS A 64 1.54 28.49 -0.85
N TYR A 65 0.40 29.15 -0.88
CA TYR A 65 -0.54 29.07 -2.00
C TYR A 65 -0.24 30.15 -3.06
N TYR A 66 -0.01 29.73 -4.26
CA TYR A 66 0.21 30.54 -5.44
C TYR A 66 -0.84 30.28 -6.52
N LYS A 67 -1.11 31.30 -7.30
CA LYS A 67 -1.86 31.20 -8.55
C LYS A 67 -1.02 31.71 -9.71
N LEU A 68 -0.87 30.88 -10.74
CA LEU A 68 -0.21 31.26 -11.98
C LEU A 68 -1.17 32.09 -12.87
N SER A 69 -0.62 32.93 -13.72
CA SER A 69 -1.42 33.78 -14.63
C SER A 69 -2.26 32.98 -15.64
N ASN A 70 -1.90 31.73 -15.91
CA ASN A 70 -2.68 30.78 -16.72
C ASN A 70 -3.84 30.12 -15.95
N GLY A 71 -3.99 30.44 -14.66
CA GLY A 71 -5.08 29.96 -13.81
C GLY A 71 -4.74 28.75 -12.96
N GLN A 72 -3.58 28.10 -13.14
CA GLN A 72 -3.17 26.93 -12.33
C GLN A 72 -2.95 27.33 -10.89
N LYS A 73 -3.41 26.46 -9.98
CA LYS A 73 -3.15 26.57 -8.56
C LYS A 73 -1.89 25.77 -8.21
N VAL A 74 -1.01 26.39 -7.41
CA VAL A 74 0.22 25.77 -6.94
C VAL A 74 0.32 25.93 -5.45
N VAL A 75 0.61 24.84 -4.74
CA VAL A 75 0.83 24.87 -3.29
C VAL A 75 2.19 24.27 -2.99
N ILE A 76 3.01 24.99 -2.25
CA ILE A 76 4.35 24.56 -1.85
C ILE A 76 4.40 24.46 -0.34
N VAL A 77 4.84 23.32 0.20
CA VAL A 77 5.00 23.11 1.63
C VAL A 77 6.42 22.61 1.90
N PRO A 78 7.33 23.54 2.19
CA PRO A 78 8.67 23.19 2.63
C PRO A 78 8.63 22.41 3.94
N LYS A 79 9.21 21.25 3.96
CA LYS A 79 9.41 20.43 5.17
C LYS A 79 10.57 19.47 4.93
N ASP A 80 11.26 19.11 6.00
CA ASP A 80 12.29 18.08 5.88
C ASP A 80 11.65 16.80 5.30
N GLY A 81 12.32 16.24 4.31
CA GLY A 81 11.89 14.99 3.82
C GLY A 81 11.82 14.82 2.28
N THR A 82 11.25 13.67 1.74
CA THR A 82 11.07 13.39 0.32
C THR A 82 10.32 14.53 -0.33
N THR A 83 10.80 14.94 -1.43
CA THR A 83 10.08 15.89 -2.27
C THR A 83 9.08 15.13 -3.11
N VAL A 84 7.80 15.47 -2.93
CA VAL A 84 6.68 14.95 -3.69
C VAL A 84 6.16 16.06 -4.58
N ILE A 85 6.27 15.87 -5.89
CA ILE A 85 5.68 16.75 -6.91
C ILE A 85 4.45 16.03 -7.44
N LYS A 86 3.26 16.50 -7.10
CA LYS A 86 2.03 15.85 -7.52
C LYS A 86 1.06 16.83 -8.15
N SER A 87 0.54 16.48 -9.31
CA SER A 87 -0.48 17.24 -10.00
C SER A 87 -1.80 16.49 -10.04
N TYR A 88 -2.84 17.15 -9.60
CA TYR A 88 -4.20 16.65 -9.55
C TYR A 88 -5.02 17.31 -10.65
N VAL A 89 -5.39 16.54 -11.66
CA VAL A 89 -6.32 16.97 -12.70
C VAL A 89 -7.73 16.66 -12.23
N ASN A 90 -8.58 17.67 -12.19
CA ASN A 90 -9.97 17.56 -11.70
C ASN A 90 -10.88 16.90 -12.75
N THR A 91 -10.49 15.70 -13.21
CA THR A 91 -11.23 14.87 -14.16
C THR A 91 -10.96 13.39 -13.90
N GLY A 92 -11.97 12.56 -14.06
CA GLY A 92 -11.90 11.12 -13.90
C GLY A 92 -13.05 10.46 -14.69
N SER A 93 -13.34 9.22 -14.39
CA SER A 93 -14.28 8.43 -15.19
C SER A 93 -15.73 8.99 -15.19
N PHE A 94 -16.12 9.75 -14.18
CA PHE A 94 -17.43 10.43 -14.16
C PHE A 94 -17.49 11.70 -15.04
N ASN A 95 -16.43 12.01 -15.74
CA ASN A 95 -16.38 13.02 -16.80
C ASN A 95 -16.43 12.40 -18.21
N GLU A 96 -16.64 11.09 -18.34
CA GLU A 96 -16.60 10.36 -19.59
C GLU A 96 -18.01 10.11 -20.16
N PRO A 97 -18.23 10.39 -21.44
CA PRO A 97 -19.36 9.81 -22.17
C PRO A 97 -19.24 8.28 -22.28
N ASP A 98 -20.36 7.55 -22.23
CA ASP A 98 -20.34 6.07 -22.26
C ASP A 98 -19.59 5.49 -23.46
N ARG A 99 -19.59 6.17 -24.63
CA ARG A 99 -18.85 5.72 -25.82
C ARG A 99 -17.34 5.63 -25.60
N VAL A 100 -16.80 6.46 -24.77
CA VAL A 100 -15.35 6.54 -24.48
C VAL A 100 -15.05 6.18 -23.02
N ARG A 101 -15.86 5.35 -22.42
CA ARG A 101 -15.66 4.91 -21.04
C ARG A 101 -14.28 4.24 -20.88
N GLY A 102 -13.52 4.65 -19.84
CA GLY A 102 -12.14 4.24 -19.64
C GLY A 102 -11.08 5.17 -20.23
N ILE A 103 -11.49 6.24 -20.97
CA ILE A 103 -10.54 7.13 -21.63
C ILE A 103 -9.66 7.92 -20.64
N SER A 104 -10.14 8.25 -19.43
CA SER A 104 -9.30 8.91 -18.40
C SER A 104 -8.16 8.03 -17.96
N HIS A 105 -8.43 6.75 -17.72
CA HIS A 105 -7.46 5.75 -17.37
C HIS A 105 -6.50 5.46 -18.53
N TYR A 106 -7.03 5.37 -19.75
CA TYR A 106 -6.21 5.20 -20.95
C TYR A 106 -5.28 6.40 -21.21
N ILE A 107 -5.72 7.64 -20.96
CA ILE A 107 -4.88 8.84 -21.02
C ILE A 107 -3.81 8.81 -19.93
N GLU A 108 -4.16 8.39 -18.71
CA GLU A 108 -3.21 8.23 -17.62
C GLU A 108 -2.00 7.42 -18.07
N HIS A 109 -2.22 6.23 -18.64
CA HIS A 109 -1.18 5.39 -19.23
C HIS A 109 -0.37 6.12 -20.31
N ASN A 110 -1.03 6.83 -21.19
CA ASN A 110 -0.40 7.43 -22.37
C ASN A 110 0.38 8.73 -22.11
N LEU A 111 0.21 9.38 -20.96
CA LEU A 111 0.98 10.57 -20.63
C LEU A 111 2.47 10.27 -20.39
N PHE A 112 2.81 9.06 -20.00
CA PHE A 112 4.20 8.61 -19.84
C PHE A 112 4.88 8.31 -21.19
N ASN A 113 4.12 8.18 -22.29
CA ASN A 113 4.56 7.73 -23.60
C ASN A 113 5.29 8.78 -24.46
N GLY A 114 5.71 9.86 -23.85
CA GLY A 114 6.49 10.92 -24.48
C GLY A 114 5.82 12.28 -24.50
N SER A 115 6.64 13.29 -24.30
CA SER A 115 6.24 14.69 -24.29
C SER A 115 7.24 15.52 -25.07
N GLU A 116 6.93 16.79 -25.36
CA GLU A 116 7.89 17.71 -26.01
C GLU A 116 9.12 17.93 -25.10
N ALA A 117 8.94 18.05 -23.79
CA ALA A 117 10.02 18.26 -22.82
C ALA A 117 10.98 17.08 -22.73
N LEU A 118 10.48 15.86 -22.97
CA LEU A 118 11.26 14.63 -22.93
C LEU A 118 12.07 14.40 -24.21
N GLY A 119 11.61 14.90 -25.38
CA GLY A 119 12.23 14.63 -26.67
C GLY A 119 12.05 13.18 -27.10
N ASP A 120 13.16 12.50 -27.42
CA ASP A 120 13.19 11.11 -27.86
C ASP A 120 13.60 10.14 -26.74
N LYS A 121 13.70 10.65 -25.50
CA LYS A 121 14.08 9.86 -24.34
C LYS A 121 12.89 9.09 -23.77
N ASP A 122 13.17 8.07 -22.96
CA ASP A 122 12.18 7.36 -22.19
C ASP A 122 11.90 8.07 -20.84
N TYR A 123 10.64 8.19 -20.47
CA TYR A 123 10.23 8.91 -19.26
C TYR A 123 10.70 8.21 -17.99
N PHE A 124 10.47 6.91 -17.90
CA PHE A 124 10.82 6.12 -16.72
C PHE A 124 12.34 6.01 -16.55
N GLU A 125 13.06 5.93 -17.68
CA GLU A 125 14.53 5.93 -17.65
C GLU A 125 15.07 7.26 -17.10
N GLU A 126 14.55 8.40 -17.55
CA GLU A 126 14.99 9.71 -17.04
C GLU A 126 14.63 9.91 -15.56
N VAL A 127 13.44 9.48 -15.12
CA VAL A 127 13.06 9.51 -13.71
C VAL A 127 13.94 8.58 -12.87
N HIS A 128 14.21 7.38 -13.37
CA HIS A 128 15.07 6.41 -12.69
C HIS A 128 16.52 6.90 -12.53
N LYS A 129 17.06 7.63 -13.52
CA LYS A 129 18.40 8.26 -13.44
C LYS A 129 18.55 9.23 -12.28
N MET A 130 17.44 9.84 -11.83
CA MET A 130 17.41 10.72 -10.66
C MET A 130 17.18 9.97 -9.35
N GLY A 131 17.05 8.64 -9.38
CA GLY A 131 16.66 7.84 -8.20
C GLY A 131 15.27 8.18 -7.69
N ALA A 132 14.41 8.70 -8.55
CA ALA A 132 13.05 9.09 -8.24
C ALA A 132 12.07 7.93 -8.50
N TYR A 133 10.93 7.97 -7.81
CA TYR A 133 9.75 7.15 -8.07
C TYR A 133 8.72 7.99 -8.81
N THR A 134 7.92 7.37 -9.66
CA THR A 134 6.79 8.02 -10.33
C THR A 134 5.60 7.10 -10.43
N ASN A 135 4.43 7.67 -10.32
CA ASN A 135 3.17 6.94 -10.41
C ASN A 135 2.05 7.85 -10.89
N ALA A 136 0.93 7.25 -11.24
CA ALA A 136 -0.32 7.95 -11.50
C ALA A 136 -1.52 7.13 -11.02
N SER A 137 -2.67 7.77 -10.90
CA SER A 137 -3.92 7.07 -10.60
C SER A 137 -5.12 7.77 -11.18
N THR A 138 -6.07 6.99 -11.68
CA THR A 138 -7.39 7.45 -12.12
C THR A 138 -8.46 6.96 -11.15
N SER A 139 -9.31 7.88 -10.73
CA SER A 139 -10.52 7.57 -9.95
C SER A 139 -11.78 8.06 -10.69
N PHE A 140 -12.92 7.96 -10.03
CA PHE A 140 -14.16 8.50 -10.57
C PHE A 140 -14.10 10.00 -10.88
N SER A 141 -13.33 10.77 -10.10
CA SER A 141 -13.41 12.24 -10.07
C SER A 141 -12.10 12.96 -10.36
N LYS A 142 -10.98 12.27 -10.36
CA LYS A 142 -9.66 12.85 -10.57
C LYS A 142 -8.72 11.89 -11.29
N THR A 143 -7.70 12.44 -11.92
CA THR A 143 -6.50 11.72 -12.31
C THR A 143 -5.31 12.47 -11.72
N ASP A 144 -4.41 11.77 -11.05
CA ASP A 144 -3.23 12.38 -10.44
C ASP A 144 -1.95 11.71 -10.92
N TYR A 145 -0.88 12.49 -10.94
CA TYR A 145 0.45 12.12 -11.40
C TYR A 145 1.48 12.59 -10.40
N GLU A 146 2.47 11.76 -10.09
CA GLU A 146 3.48 12.10 -9.07
C GLU A 146 4.89 11.75 -9.49
N ILE A 147 5.85 12.53 -8.99
CA ILE A 147 7.27 12.19 -8.91
C ILE A 147 7.71 12.41 -7.48
N ASP A 148 8.26 11.36 -6.87
CA ASP A 148 8.77 11.37 -5.51
C ASP A 148 10.26 11.15 -5.52
N SER A 149 11.01 12.02 -4.86
CA SER A 149 12.46 11.86 -4.82
C SER A 149 13.09 12.44 -3.58
N ASN A 150 14.33 12.12 -3.45
CA ASN A 150 15.18 12.63 -2.38
C ASN A 150 16.12 13.75 -2.85
N LEU A 151 15.96 14.32 -4.03
CA LEU A 151 16.78 15.40 -4.58
C LEU A 151 18.27 15.18 -4.31
N LEU A 152 18.83 14.06 -4.79
CA LEU A 152 20.20 13.63 -4.51
C LEU A 152 21.25 14.55 -5.17
N GLU A 153 20.85 15.27 -6.23
CA GLU A 153 21.67 16.23 -6.96
C GLU A 153 20.99 17.61 -7.06
N ASP A 154 21.73 18.67 -7.14
CA ASP A 154 21.22 20.06 -7.17
C ASP A 154 20.32 20.38 -8.37
N THR A 155 20.41 19.58 -9.43
CA THR A 155 19.61 19.68 -10.66
C THR A 155 18.32 18.90 -10.62
N ASP A 156 18.16 17.95 -9.71
CA ASP A 156 17.05 17.00 -9.70
C ASP A 156 15.68 17.68 -9.63
N LEU A 157 15.53 18.69 -8.77
CA LEU A 157 14.26 19.42 -8.64
C LEU A 157 13.83 20.07 -9.97
N GLU A 158 14.76 20.68 -10.69
CA GLU A 158 14.44 21.34 -11.96
C GLU A 158 14.06 20.34 -13.04
N GLU A 159 14.84 19.26 -13.20
CA GLU A 159 14.54 18.22 -14.19
C GLU A 159 13.23 17.49 -13.88
N GLN A 160 12.93 17.20 -12.62
CA GLN A 160 11.66 16.59 -12.22
C GLN A 160 10.46 17.48 -12.48
N ILE A 161 10.52 18.76 -12.11
CA ILE A 161 9.45 19.74 -12.44
C ILE A 161 9.27 19.86 -13.96
N LYS A 162 10.35 19.88 -14.73
CA LYS A 162 10.32 19.95 -16.19
C LYS A 162 9.67 18.71 -16.83
N LEU A 163 10.09 17.51 -16.43
CA LEU A 163 9.53 16.25 -16.92
C LEU A 163 8.04 16.12 -16.56
N HIS A 164 7.69 16.42 -15.31
CA HIS A 164 6.34 16.36 -14.81
C HIS A 164 5.40 17.36 -15.52
N ALA A 165 5.84 18.60 -15.69
CA ALA A 165 5.09 19.60 -16.42
C ALA A 165 4.93 19.23 -17.90
N GLY A 166 5.99 18.73 -18.55
CA GLY A 166 5.95 18.28 -19.92
C GLY A 166 4.97 17.14 -20.16
N MET A 167 4.97 16.14 -19.29
CA MET A 167 4.05 15.02 -19.33
C MET A 167 2.58 15.49 -19.30
N ILE A 168 2.25 16.38 -18.36
CA ILE A 168 0.87 16.85 -18.17
C ILE A 168 0.41 17.85 -19.21
N GLN A 169 1.31 18.67 -19.78
CA GLN A 169 0.93 19.79 -20.64
C GLN A 169 1.13 19.51 -22.13
N THR A 170 2.15 18.73 -22.49
CA THR A 170 2.62 18.56 -23.87
C THR A 170 2.85 17.09 -24.28
N PRO A 171 1.92 16.16 -23.97
CA PRO A 171 2.04 14.78 -24.42
C PRO A 171 1.94 14.68 -25.96
N LYS A 172 2.69 13.76 -26.56
CA LYS A 172 2.74 13.58 -28.02
C LYS A 172 1.61 12.71 -28.57
N PHE A 173 1.05 11.81 -27.80
CA PHE A 173 0.03 10.82 -28.20
C PHE A 173 0.36 10.14 -29.55
N LEU A 174 1.54 9.51 -29.62
CA LEU A 174 2.01 8.83 -30.83
C LEU A 174 1.12 7.62 -31.12
N GLU A 175 0.65 7.47 -32.38
CA GLU A 175 -0.28 6.41 -32.77
C GLU A 175 0.23 5.00 -32.40
N GLU A 176 1.50 4.73 -32.68
CA GLU A 176 2.12 3.44 -32.36
C GLU A 176 2.14 3.14 -30.85
N LYS A 177 2.29 4.17 -30.02
CA LYS A 177 2.28 4.06 -28.57
C LYS A 177 0.86 3.85 -28.05
N LEU A 178 -0.11 4.57 -28.61
CA LEU A 178 -1.54 4.39 -28.31
C LEU A 178 -1.97 2.96 -28.58
N GLU A 179 -1.71 2.42 -29.79
CA GLU A 179 -2.10 1.05 -30.15
C GLU A 179 -1.39 -0.03 -29.31
N LYS A 180 -0.17 0.23 -28.88
CA LYS A 180 0.53 -0.62 -27.93
C LYS A 180 -0.17 -0.63 -26.58
N GLU A 181 -0.53 0.55 -26.10
CA GLU A 181 -1.08 0.76 -24.75
C GLU A 181 -2.47 0.13 -24.60
N LYS A 182 -3.30 0.07 -25.66
CA LYS A 182 -4.57 -0.64 -25.63
C LYS A 182 -4.42 -2.05 -25.09
N LYS A 183 -3.44 -2.82 -25.58
CA LYS A 183 -3.21 -4.21 -25.15
C LYS A 183 -2.81 -4.34 -23.68
N ILE A 184 -2.08 -3.35 -23.15
CA ILE A 184 -1.68 -3.32 -21.74
C ILE A 184 -2.91 -3.04 -20.87
N VAL A 185 -3.70 -2.04 -21.26
CA VAL A 185 -4.94 -1.67 -20.57
C VAL A 185 -5.98 -2.79 -20.65
N ASP A 186 -6.09 -3.50 -21.79
CA ASP A 186 -6.95 -4.68 -21.93
C ASP A 186 -6.56 -5.79 -20.94
N SER A 187 -5.25 -6.03 -20.77
CA SER A 187 -4.76 -6.99 -19.78
C SER A 187 -5.15 -6.60 -18.35
N GLU A 188 -5.11 -5.33 -18.06
CA GLU A 188 -5.50 -4.77 -16.77
C GLU A 188 -7.02 -4.81 -16.56
N ILE A 189 -7.81 -4.46 -17.57
CA ILE A 189 -9.28 -4.60 -17.54
C ILE A 189 -9.65 -6.04 -17.23
N ASN A 190 -9.04 -7.01 -17.91
CA ASN A 190 -9.29 -8.44 -17.66
C ASN A 190 -8.93 -8.86 -16.23
N MET A 191 -7.91 -8.27 -15.64
CA MET A 191 -7.56 -8.48 -14.23
C MET A 191 -8.69 -7.98 -13.30
N TYR A 192 -9.18 -6.75 -13.49
CA TYR A 192 -10.29 -6.21 -12.69
C TYR A 192 -11.61 -6.94 -12.94
N MET A 193 -11.89 -7.29 -14.19
CA MET A 193 -13.10 -8.07 -14.53
C MET A 193 -13.12 -9.46 -13.89
N SER A 194 -11.96 -10.01 -13.56
CA SER A 194 -11.84 -11.26 -12.81
C SER A 194 -11.95 -11.07 -11.28
N ASP A 195 -12.03 -9.82 -10.80
CA ASP A 195 -12.21 -9.50 -9.40
C ASP A 195 -13.66 -9.11 -9.09
N ASP A 196 -14.37 -10.03 -8.44
CA ASP A 196 -15.78 -9.84 -8.10
C ASP A 196 -16.02 -8.69 -7.12
N SER A 197 -15.03 -8.38 -6.25
CA SER A 197 -15.13 -7.28 -5.29
C SER A 197 -15.18 -5.91 -5.99
N SER A 198 -14.30 -5.66 -6.96
CA SER A 198 -14.30 -4.42 -7.76
C SER A 198 -15.60 -4.24 -8.55
N ASN A 199 -16.13 -5.34 -9.09
CA ASN A 199 -17.41 -5.32 -9.81
C ASN A 199 -18.59 -5.04 -8.86
N ALA A 200 -18.58 -5.59 -7.65
CA ALA A 200 -19.61 -5.38 -6.63
C ALA A 200 -19.60 -3.94 -6.10
N GLU A 201 -18.42 -3.37 -5.87
CA GLU A 201 -18.28 -1.96 -5.48
C GLU A 201 -18.90 -1.05 -6.56
N THR A 202 -18.52 -1.25 -7.81
CA THR A 202 -19.08 -0.53 -8.96
C THR A 202 -20.60 -0.66 -9.02
N LEU A 203 -21.14 -1.87 -8.86
CA LEU A 203 -22.58 -2.14 -8.89
C LEU A 203 -23.31 -1.43 -7.73
N THR A 204 -22.71 -1.44 -6.53
CA THR A 204 -23.25 -0.72 -5.37
C THR A 204 -23.37 0.78 -5.63
N ILE A 205 -22.35 1.40 -6.24
CA ILE A 205 -22.34 2.82 -6.61
C ILE A 205 -23.39 3.11 -7.69
N LYS A 206 -23.45 2.26 -8.72
CA LYS A 206 -24.45 2.41 -9.81
C LYS A 206 -25.87 2.37 -9.28
N ASN A 207 -26.17 1.39 -8.43
CA ASN A 207 -27.48 1.25 -7.81
C ASN A 207 -27.79 2.45 -6.90
N LEU A 208 -26.82 2.87 -6.05
CA LEU A 208 -26.99 3.98 -5.10
C LEU A 208 -27.34 5.30 -5.79
N PHE A 209 -26.77 5.59 -6.96
CA PHE A 209 -26.91 6.87 -7.64
C PHE A 209 -27.72 6.79 -8.94
N ASN A 210 -28.40 5.67 -9.22
CA ASN A 210 -29.14 5.42 -10.46
C ASN A 210 -28.31 5.67 -11.72
N ILE A 211 -27.02 5.30 -11.72
CA ILE A 211 -26.11 5.45 -12.84
C ILE A 211 -26.51 4.45 -13.94
N LYS A 212 -26.61 4.93 -15.19
CA LYS A 212 -27.14 4.14 -16.33
C LYS A 212 -26.07 3.49 -17.18
N SER A 213 -24.79 3.72 -16.88
CA SER A 213 -23.69 3.09 -17.61
C SER A 213 -23.82 1.56 -17.58
N THR A 214 -23.61 0.94 -18.74
CA THR A 214 -23.59 -0.53 -18.88
C THR A 214 -22.24 -1.15 -18.51
N SER A 215 -21.18 -0.33 -18.42
CA SER A 215 -19.85 -0.83 -18.06
C SER A 215 -19.86 -1.54 -16.69
N PRO A 216 -19.33 -2.74 -16.57
CA PRO A 216 -19.17 -3.43 -15.28
C PRO A 216 -18.14 -2.76 -14.38
N ASN A 217 -17.12 -2.10 -14.94
CA ASN A 217 -16.21 -1.23 -14.22
C ASN A 217 -16.30 0.21 -14.74
N LEU A 218 -16.56 1.15 -13.85
CA LEU A 218 -16.78 2.56 -14.21
C LEU A 218 -15.47 3.33 -14.43
N VAL A 219 -14.33 2.84 -13.97
CA VAL A 219 -13.04 3.53 -14.10
C VAL A 219 -12.29 3.05 -15.34
N THR A 220 -12.12 1.75 -15.49
CA THR A 220 -11.32 1.18 -16.59
C THR A 220 -12.11 1.04 -17.90
N GLY A 221 -13.44 1.05 -17.83
CA GLY A 221 -14.27 0.75 -18.99
C GLY A 221 -14.28 -0.75 -19.34
N THR A 222 -14.42 -1.06 -20.63
CA THR A 222 -14.32 -2.41 -21.20
C THR A 222 -13.27 -2.44 -22.31
N THR A 223 -12.79 -3.62 -22.67
CA THR A 223 -11.87 -3.80 -23.80
C THR A 223 -12.48 -3.27 -25.09
N ASP A 224 -13.78 -3.52 -25.35
CA ASP A 224 -14.49 -2.95 -26.51
C ASP A 224 -14.46 -1.43 -26.53
N ASN A 225 -14.58 -0.77 -25.35
CA ASN A 225 -14.49 0.68 -25.28
C ASN A 225 -13.07 1.17 -25.63
N ILE A 226 -12.05 0.53 -25.06
CA ILE A 226 -10.64 0.91 -25.27
C ILE A 226 -10.19 0.67 -26.70
N ASP A 227 -10.53 -0.49 -27.28
CA ASP A 227 -10.23 -0.83 -28.66
C ASP A 227 -10.87 0.15 -29.67
N ALA A 228 -12.07 0.63 -29.37
CA ALA A 228 -12.80 1.59 -30.21
C ALA A 228 -12.26 3.03 -30.11
N LEU A 229 -11.37 3.34 -29.15
CA LEU A 229 -10.80 4.68 -29.02
C LEU A 229 -9.90 5.02 -30.20
N THR A 230 -10.13 6.18 -30.77
CA THR A 230 -9.24 6.77 -31.79
C THR A 230 -8.28 7.76 -31.15
N ARG A 231 -7.14 8.02 -31.79
CA ARG A 231 -6.23 9.10 -31.38
C ARG A 231 -6.96 10.46 -31.24
N GLN A 232 -7.94 10.72 -32.08
CA GLN A 232 -8.71 11.97 -32.02
C GLN A 232 -9.57 12.04 -30.75
N ASP A 233 -10.17 10.92 -30.31
CA ASP A 233 -10.93 10.85 -29.04
C ASP A 233 -10.04 11.21 -27.85
N VAL A 234 -8.81 10.66 -27.84
CA VAL A 234 -7.80 10.95 -26.80
C VAL A 234 -7.44 12.42 -26.76
N ILE A 235 -7.14 13.02 -27.93
CA ILE A 235 -6.79 14.44 -28.08
C ILE A 235 -7.98 15.33 -27.65
N ASP A 236 -9.18 15.02 -28.08
CA ASP A 236 -10.38 15.81 -27.76
C ASP A 236 -10.69 15.77 -26.26
N TYR A 237 -10.63 14.57 -25.65
CA TYR A 237 -10.83 14.43 -24.21
C TYR A 237 -9.75 15.15 -23.41
N PHE A 238 -8.47 14.97 -23.79
CA PHE A 238 -7.35 15.65 -23.15
C PHE A 238 -7.51 17.18 -23.25
N ASN A 239 -7.83 17.72 -24.43
CA ASN A 239 -7.99 19.16 -24.63
C ASN A 239 -9.14 19.77 -23.85
N ASN A 240 -10.17 18.99 -23.53
CA ASN A 240 -11.32 19.46 -22.76
C ASN A 240 -11.12 19.37 -21.24
N ASN A 241 -10.21 18.54 -20.75
CA ASN A 241 -10.06 18.25 -19.33
C ASN A 241 -8.70 18.63 -18.75
N TYR A 242 -7.60 18.56 -19.54
CA TYR A 242 -6.24 18.85 -19.09
C TYR A 242 -5.83 20.28 -19.44
N TYR A 243 -6.19 21.23 -18.61
CA TYR A 243 -5.82 22.63 -18.74
C TYR A 243 -5.47 23.24 -17.38
N PRO A 244 -4.62 24.30 -17.34
CA PRO A 244 -4.07 24.82 -16.09
C PRO A 244 -5.09 25.11 -15.00
N ALA A 245 -6.19 25.78 -15.32
CA ALA A 245 -7.22 26.16 -14.34
C ALA A 245 -8.01 24.95 -13.76
N ASN A 246 -7.91 23.76 -14.39
CA ASN A 246 -8.51 22.51 -13.92
C ASN A 246 -7.50 21.62 -13.17
N THR A 247 -6.26 22.10 -12.99
CA THR A 247 -5.16 21.36 -12.37
C THR A 247 -4.68 22.07 -11.11
N VAL A 248 -4.39 21.27 -10.08
CA VAL A 248 -3.71 21.71 -8.86
C VAL A 248 -2.38 20.98 -8.79
N THR A 249 -1.26 21.71 -8.66
CA THR A 249 0.04 21.10 -8.39
C THR A 249 0.44 21.40 -6.96
N VAL A 250 0.75 20.35 -6.20
CA VAL A 250 1.23 20.44 -4.83
C VAL A 250 2.64 19.91 -4.78
N ILE A 251 3.54 20.66 -4.15
CA ILE A 251 4.94 20.27 -3.94
C ILE A 251 5.21 20.32 -2.44
N THR A 252 5.51 19.17 -1.87
CA THR A 252 5.84 19.02 -0.44
C THR A 252 7.23 18.44 -0.30
N GLY A 253 7.95 18.79 0.75
CA GLY A 253 9.25 18.18 1.03
C GLY A 253 10.41 19.20 1.14
N ASP A 254 11.64 18.70 1.00
CA ASP A 254 12.85 19.49 1.19
C ASP A 254 13.13 20.39 -0.03
N VAL A 255 12.38 21.47 -0.09
CA VAL A 255 12.44 22.45 -1.20
C VAL A 255 12.53 23.89 -0.70
N ASP A 256 13.23 24.72 -1.44
CA ASP A 256 13.19 26.17 -1.28
C ASP A 256 11.96 26.76 -1.98
N GLU A 257 11.13 27.50 -1.25
CA GLU A 257 9.89 28.09 -1.75
C GLU A 257 10.12 28.94 -3.01
N ALA A 258 11.09 29.87 -2.95
CA ALA A 258 11.31 30.85 -4.02
C ALA A 258 11.89 30.19 -5.28
N LYS A 259 12.85 29.27 -5.14
CA LYS A 259 13.39 28.45 -6.23
C LYS A 259 12.27 27.61 -6.85
N THR A 260 11.48 26.95 -6.05
CA THR A 260 10.42 26.03 -6.51
C THR A 260 9.36 26.76 -7.31
N ILE A 261 8.80 27.87 -6.81
CA ILE A 261 7.78 28.62 -7.57
C ILE A 261 8.33 29.23 -8.87
N SER A 262 9.60 29.62 -8.88
CA SER A 262 10.26 30.11 -10.09
C SER A 262 10.36 29.01 -11.15
N LEU A 263 10.75 27.78 -10.75
CA LEU A 263 10.80 26.62 -11.65
C LEU A 263 9.42 26.21 -12.13
N VAL A 264 8.42 26.18 -11.23
CA VAL A 264 7.03 25.90 -11.62
C VAL A 264 6.54 26.93 -12.63
N SER A 265 6.77 28.21 -12.41
CA SER A 265 6.37 29.27 -13.38
C SER A 265 7.06 29.16 -14.74
N LYS A 266 8.29 28.62 -14.75
CA LYS A 266 9.06 28.38 -15.96
C LYS A 266 8.52 27.23 -16.80
N TYR A 267 8.10 26.13 -16.17
CA TYR A 267 7.74 24.89 -16.84
C TYR A 267 6.23 24.64 -16.95
N PHE A 268 5.42 25.06 -15.97
CA PHE A 268 3.96 24.97 -16.04
C PHE A 268 3.37 26.20 -16.79
N ASN A 269 3.84 26.44 -17.99
CA ASN A 269 3.61 27.66 -18.76
C ASN A 269 2.52 27.54 -19.85
N SER A 270 1.84 26.41 -19.93
CA SER A 270 0.72 26.23 -20.87
C SER A 270 -0.36 27.30 -20.66
N THR A 271 -0.85 27.88 -21.75
CA THR A 271 -1.96 28.84 -21.77
C THR A 271 -3.26 28.22 -22.29
N LYS A 272 -3.31 26.89 -22.32
CA LYS A 272 -4.45 26.12 -22.83
C LYS A 272 -5.72 26.41 -22.03
N THR A 273 -6.81 26.54 -22.77
CA THR A 273 -8.18 26.66 -22.23
C THR A 273 -9.05 25.53 -22.79
N PRO A 274 -10.11 25.09 -22.09
CA PRO A 274 -10.97 24.04 -22.60
C PRO A 274 -11.60 24.43 -23.95
N VAL A 275 -11.67 23.47 -24.87
CA VAL A 275 -12.22 23.69 -26.24
C VAL A 275 -13.71 23.40 -26.28
N GLY A 276 -14.21 22.53 -25.39
CA GLY A 276 -15.62 22.11 -25.32
C GLY A 276 -16.20 22.15 -23.92
N GLN A 277 -17.39 21.60 -23.80
CA GLN A 277 -18.03 21.45 -22.49
C GLN A 277 -17.63 20.11 -21.86
N ARG A 278 -17.32 20.14 -20.56
CA ARG A 278 -17.05 18.92 -19.79
C ARG A 278 -18.34 18.15 -19.54
N THR A 279 -18.24 16.84 -19.68
CA THR A 279 -19.34 15.93 -19.33
C THR A 279 -19.30 15.61 -17.83
N PHE A 280 -20.43 15.25 -17.27
CA PHE A 280 -20.54 14.79 -15.88
C PHE A 280 -21.57 13.68 -15.79
N GLU A 281 -21.24 12.61 -15.14
CA GLU A 281 -22.16 11.51 -14.87
C GLU A 281 -23.35 12.04 -14.04
N LYS A 282 -24.54 11.60 -14.43
CA LYS A 282 -25.76 12.00 -13.72
C LYS A 282 -25.96 11.11 -12.49
N MET A 283 -25.77 11.67 -11.33
CA MET A 283 -25.97 11.00 -10.05
C MET A 283 -27.29 11.44 -9.41
N THR A 284 -28.19 10.49 -9.17
CA THR A 284 -29.44 10.71 -8.45
C THR A 284 -29.55 9.67 -7.32
N PRO A 285 -29.34 10.04 -6.05
CA PRO A 285 -29.43 9.10 -4.95
C PRO A 285 -30.80 8.39 -4.91
N ILE A 286 -30.79 7.13 -4.50
CA ILE A 286 -32.03 6.34 -4.34
C ILE A 286 -32.87 6.84 -3.17
N GLU A 287 -34.19 6.65 -3.26
CA GLU A 287 -35.17 7.02 -2.22
C GLU A 287 -35.59 5.84 -1.33
N LYS A 288 -35.13 4.64 -1.63
CA LYS A 288 -35.37 3.43 -0.83
C LYS A 288 -34.19 2.47 -0.99
N THR A 289 -33.93 1.69 0.04
CA THR A 289 -32.88 0.64 0.02
C THR A 289 -33.12 -0.34 -1.13
N VAL A 290 -32.04 -0.64 -1.84
CA VAL A 290 -31.98 -1.67 -2.88
C VAL A 290 -30.93 -2.72 -2.49
N ARG A 291 -31.13 -3.96 -2.92
CA ARG A 291 -30.18 -5.05 -2.72
C ARG A 291 -30.03 -5.85 -3.99
N GLU A 292 -28.81 -6.28 -4.25
CA GLU A 292 -28.49 -7.18 -5.35
C GLU A 292 -27.51 -8.24 -4.88
N ASP A 293 -27.79 -9.48 -5.19
CA ASP A 293 -26.96 -10.64 -4.85
C ASP A 293 -26.39 -11.22 -6.14
N ILE A 294 -25.08 -11.41 -6.21
CA ILE A 294 -24.37 -11.98 -7.35
C ILE A 294 -23.58 -13.22 -6.94
N ILE A 295 -23.45 -14.18 -7.81
CA ILE A 295 -22.68 -15.40 -7.57
C ILE A 295 -21.33 -15.27 -8.27
N SER A 296 -20.26 -15.35 -7.49
CA SER A 296 -18.89 -15.36 -7.96
C SER A 296 -18.60 -16.55 -8.90
N ASN A 297 -17.64 -16.37 -9.79
CA ASN A 297 -17.08 -17.49 -10.55
C ASN A 297 -16.05 -18.30 -9.73
N LYS A 298 -15.65 -17.83 -8.55
CA LYS A 298 -14.69 -18.50 -7.65
C LYS A 298 -15.39 -19.61 -6.85
N LYS A 299 -14.77 -20.80 -6.78
CA LYS A 299 -15.34 -21.97 -6.08
C LYS A 299 -15.19 -21.90 -4.56
N THR A 300 -14.21 -21.19 -4.06
CA THR A 300 -13.87 -21.05 -2.65
C THR A 300 -13.68 -19.58 -2.35
N GLY A 301 -13.89 -19.20 -1.13
CA GLY A 301 -13.75 -17.84 -0.65
C GLY A 301 -14.87 -17.42 0.28
N ALA A 302 -14.69 -16.29 0.90
CA ALA A 302 -15.73 -15.66 1.68
C ALA A 302 -16.74 -14.96 0.76
N ALA A 303 -17.95 -14.73 1.25
CA ALA A 303 -18.88 -13.80 0.63
C ALA A 303 -18.44 -12.36 0.89
N GLU A 304 -18.54 -11.49 -0.12
CA GLU A 304 -18.22 -10.07 0.01
C GLU A 304 -19.50 -9.25 0.12
N ILE A 305 -19.52 -8.27 1.02
CA ILE A 305 -20.68 -7.41 1.25
C ILE A 305 -20.28 -5.94 1.09
N PHE A 306 -21.04 -5.22 0.29
CA PHE A 306 -20.90 -3.79 0.10
C PHE A 306 -22.19 -3.09 0.48
N ILE A 307 -22.11 -2.07 1.33
CA ILE A 307 -23.25 -1.25 1.74
C ILE A 307 -22.91 0.22 1.44
N GLY A 308 -23.54 0.79 0.43
CA GLY A 308 -23.33 2.15 0.00
C GLY A 308 -24.38 3.13 0.52
N PHE A 309 -23.95 4.32 0.97
CA PHE A 309 -24.80 5.44 1.35
C PHE A 309 -24.37 6.70 0.60
N ALA A 310 -25.33 7.57 0.26
CA ALA A 310 -25.02 8.87 -0.31
C ALA A 310 -24.42 9.81 0.76
N GLY A 311 -23.14 10.13 0.62
CA GLY A 311 -22.40 10.93 1.60
C GLY A 311 -22.62 12.43 1.49
N CYS A 312 -21.68 13.23 1.95
CA CYS A 312 -21.77 14.69 1.91
C CYS A 312 -21.32 15.29 0.56
N GLU A 313 -21.63 16.56 0.34
CA GLU A 313 -21.07 17.31 -0.79
C GLU A 313 -19.55 17.47 -0.65
N ASN A 314 -18.83 17.44 -1.78
CA ASN A 314 -17.38 17.50 -1.81
C ASN A 314 -16.81 18.83 -1.24
N ASN A 315 -17.55 19.92 -1.31
CA ASN A 315 -17.15 21.23 -0.76
C ASN A 315 -17.67 21.50 0.66
N ASN A 316 -18.35 20.55 1.29
CA ASN A 316 -18.84 20.71 2.66
C ASN A 316 -17.76 20.27 3.66
N GLU A 317 -16.84 21.17 3.97
CA GLU A 317 -15.71 20.96 4.89
C GLU A 317 -16.15 20.44 6.26
N LYS A 318 -17.19 21.05 6.82
CA LYS A 318 -17.71 20.70 8.15
C LYS A 318 -18.25 19.25 8.17
N ASP A 319 -19.13 18.92 7.22
CA ASP A 319 -19.75 17.59 7.18
C ASP A 319 -18.71 16.49 6.86
N GLN A 320 -17.67 16.80 6.07
CA GLN A 320 -16.56 15.85 5.84
C GLN A 320 -15.82 15.49 7.14
N VAL A 321 -15.49 16.51 7.96
CA VAL A 321 -14.80 16.29 9.24
C VAL A 321 -15.72 15.55 10.23
N TYR A 322 -16.99 15.96 10.30
CA TYR A 322 -17.96 15.35 11.20
C TYR A 322 -18.29 13.90 10.81
N LEU A 323 -18.37 13.61 9.52
CA LEU A 323 -18.61 12.26 9.03
C LEU A 323 -17.44 11.33 9.35
N ARG A 324 -16.20 11.84 9.26
CA ARG A 324 -15.03 11.09 9.71
C ARG A 324 -15.08 10.81 11.23
N ALA A 325 -15.61 11.75 12.02
CA ALA A 325 -15.81 11.52 13.45
C ALA A 325 -16.86 10.41 13.73
N VAL A 326 -17.95 10.38 12.96
CA VAL A 326 -18.94 9.30 13.04
C VAL A 326 -18.31 7.96 12.66
N ASN A 327 -17.54 7.93 11.57
CA ASN A 327 -16.83 6.72 11.16
C ASN A 327 -15.82 6.23 12.21
N GLN A 328 -15.13 7.17 12.86
CA GLN A 328 -14.18 6.82 13.93
C GLN A 328 -14.86 6.13 15.11
N LEU A 329 -16.03 6.61 15.53
CA LEU A 329 -16.81 5.96 16.59
C LEU A 329 -17.33 4.58 16.18
N LEU A 330 -17.87 4.49 14.97
CA LEU A 330 -18.48 3.24 14.49
C LEU A 330 -17.46 2.15 14.22
N PHE A 331 -16.31 2.49 13.65
CA PHE A 331 -15.37 1.55 13.05
C PHE A 331 -13.91 1.71 13.51
N GLY A 332 -13.45 2.93 13.78
CA GLY A 332 -12.02 3.24 13.87
C GLY A 332 -11.42 3.18 15.28
N LEU A 333 -12.21 3.32 16.34
CA LEU A 333 -11.73 3.19 17.70
C LEU A 333 -11.44 1.73 18.06
N ALA A 334 -10.50 1.48 18.96
CA ALA A 334 -10.19 0.14 19.45
C ALA A 334 -11.40 -0.51 20.15
N HIS A 335 -12.27 0.32 20.73
CA HIS A 335 -13.56 -0.08 21.31
C HIS A 335 -14.75 0.40 20.46
N SER A 336 -14.58 0.52 19.16
CA SER A 336 -15.67 0.93 18.25
C SER A 336 -16.84 -0.06 18.32
N ARG A 337 -18.04 0.46 18.05
CA ARG A 337 -19.29 -0.31 18.21
C ARG A 337 -19.37 -1.54 17.32
N ILE A 338 -18.66 -1.54 16.20
CA ILE A 338 -18.63 -2.66 15.29
C ILE A 338 -17.72 -3.80 15.77
N LYS A 339 -16.78 -3.56 16.70
CA LYS A 339 -15.78 -4.55 17.13
C LYS A 339 -16.35 -5.86 17.67
N GLN A 340 -17.49 -5.81 18.32
CA GLN A 340 -18.16 -7.05 18.76
C GLN A 340 -18.68 -7.88 17.58
N THR A 341 -19.13 -7.22 16.51
CA THR A 341 -19.54 -7.86 15.27
C THR A 341 -18.33 -8.46 14.56
N GLU A 342 -17.23 -7.70 14.51
CA GLU A 342 -15.98 -8.17 13.95
C GLU A 342 -15.45 -9.40 14.69
N GLN A 343 -15.42 -9.39 16.00
CA GLN A 343 -15.02 -10.54 16.82
C GLN A 343 -15.93 -11.76 16.63
N LYS A 344 -17.25 -11.51 16.56
CA LYS A 344 -18.23 -12.59 16.42
C LYS A 344 -18.07 -13.36 15.11
N TYR A 345 -17.60 -12.72 14.06
CA TYR A 345 -17.49 -13.29 12.73
C TYR A 345 -16.03 -13.41 12.21
N SER A 346 -15.08 -13.22 13.09
CA SER A 346 -13.62 -13.27 12.81
C SER A 346 -13.19 -12.38 11.67
N THR A 347 -13.36 -11.12 11.80
CA THR A 347 -13.50 -10.34 10.70
C THR A 347 -13.34 -8.88 11.00
N ASN A 348 -13.21 -7.96 10.09
CA ASN A 348 -13.09 -6.53 10.22
C ASN A 348 -14.10 -5.77 9.35
N ILE A 349 -14.69 -4.64 9.65
CA ILE A 349 -15.70 -3.89 8.89
C ILE A 349 -15.21 -2.47 8.66
N CYS A 350 -15.06 -2.06 7.41
CA CYS A 350 -14.46 -0.78 7.07
C CYS A 350 -15.36 0.16 6.33
N PRO A 351 -15.40 1.41 6.76
CA PRO A 351 -15.93 2.48 5.96
C PRO A 351 -14.88 3.02 5.01
N SER A 352 -15.25 3.36 3.79
CA SER A 352 -14.54 4.26 2.91
C SER A 352 -15.40 5.47 2.56
N ILE A 353 -14.75 6.56 2.18
CA ILE A 353 -15.42 7.75 1.63
C ILE A 353 -14.76 8.03 0.30
N GLU A 354 -15.50 7.87 -0.80
CA GLU A 354 -14.97 8.05 -2.13
C GLU A 354 -15.63 9.24 -2.83
N ARG A 355 -14.78 10.09 -3.43
CA ARG A 355 -15.21 11.23 -4.22
C ARG A 355 -15.57 10.76 -5.64
N LEU A 356 -16.86 10.80 -5.98
CA LEU A 356 -17.37 10.31 -7.27
C LEU A 356 -17.35 11.36 -8.39
N SER A 357 -17.44 12.64 -8.08
CA SER A 357 -17.57 13.69 -9.09
C SER A 357 -16.52 14.78 -8.95
N SER A 358 -16.07 15.29 -10.07
CA SER A 358 -15.17 16.45 -10.13
C SER A 358 -15.88 17.78 -9.81
N ARG A 359 -17.20 17.80 -9.60
CA ARG A 359 -17.94 18.99 -9.14
C ARG A 359 -17.95 19.08 -7.63
N PRO A 360 -17.57 20.24 -7.06
CA PRO A 360 -17.56 20.42 -5.60
C PRO A 360 -18.92 20.23 -4.92
N SER A 361 -20.03 20.57 -5.60
CA SER A 361 -21.40 20.46 -5.07
C SER A 361 -22.00 19.05 -5.15
N ASP A 362 -21.34 18.10 -5.81
CA ASP A 362 -21.82 16.72 -5.88
C ASP A 362 -21.45 15.93 -4.62
N ARG A 363 -22.20 14.86 -4.39
CA ARG A 363 -21.99 14.01 -3.21
C ARG A 363 -20.90 12.97 -3.42
N ASN A 364 -20.19 12.66 -2.35
CA ASN A 364 -19.37 11.46 -2.26
C ASN A 364 -20.20 10.22 -1.90
N VAL A 365 -19.60 9.04 -1.94
CA VAL A 365 -20.20 7.82 -1.43
C VAL A 365 -19.55 7.45 -0.09
N LEU A 366 -20.37 6.99 0.85
CA LEU A 366 -19.92 6.22 1.99
C LEU A 366 -20.10 4.75 1.66
N MET A 367 -19.05 3.98 1.72
CA MET A 367 -19.10 2.54 1.54
C MET A 367 -18.72 1.83 2.84
N VAL A 368 -19.46 0.81 3.19
CA VAL A 368 -19.08 -0.16 4.22
C VAL A 368 -18.85 -1.48 3.51
N HIS A 369 -17.64 -1.96 3.56
CA HIS A 369 -17.22 -3.20 2.90
C HIS A 369 -16.90 -4.30 3.89
N SER A 370 -16.95 -5.54 3.39
CA SER A 370 -16.95 -6.69 4.25
C SER A 370 -16.80 -8.03 3.57
N SER A 371 -15.99 -8.95 4.12
CA SER A 371 -15.80 -10.32 3.64
C SER A 371 -16.11 -11.35 4.73
N VAL A 372 -16.95 -12.38 4.50
CA VAL A 372 -17.32 -13.39 5.50
C VAL A 372 -17.56 -14.75 4.93
N SER A 373 -17.48 -15.73 5.81
CA SER A 373 -18.00 -17.07 5.52
C SER A 373 -19.47 -17.02 5.09
N GLU A 374 -19.80 -17.69 3.99
CA GLU A 374 -21.13 -17.70 3.37
C GLU A 374 -22.26 -17.94 4.37
N ASN A 375 -22.06 -18.90 5.30
CA ASN A 375 -23.04 -19.26 6.33
C ASN A 375 -23.40 -18.12 7.28
N TYR A 376 -22.65 -17.03 7.20
CA TYR A 376 -22.80 -15.92 8.12
C TYR A 376 -23.31 -14.61 7.47
N VAL A 377 -23.49 -14.51 6.16
CA VAL A 377 -23.90 -13.30 5.43
C VAL A 377 -25.07 -12.55 6.07
N GLU A 378 -26.20 -13.19 6.31
CA GLU A 378 -27.40 -12.50 6.79
C GLU A 378 -27.39 -12.11 8.28
N SER A 379 -26.78 -12.90 9.26
CA SER A 379 -26.79 -12.44 10.66
C SER A 379 -25.83 -11.29 10.90
N ALA A 380 -24.83 -11.07 10.09
CA ALA A 380 -23.96 -9.93 10.20
C ALA A 380 -24.42 -8.72 9.39
N LEU A 381 -25.03 -8.84 8.22
CA LEU A 381 -25.80 -7.74 7.67
C LEU A 381 -26.78 -7.20 8.75
N LYS A 382 -27.47 -8.09 9.42
CA LYS A 382 -28.35 -7.72 10.53
C LYS A 382 -27.60 -7.04 11.68
N ASP A 383 -26.45 -7.58 12.10
CA ASP A 383 -25.66 -7.01 13.19
C ASP A 383 -25.01 -5.68 12.79
N ILE A 384 -24.52 -5.54 11.54
CA ILE A 384 -24.04 -4.25 11.01
C ILE A 384 -25.17 -3.23 10.99
N TYR A 385 -26.33 -3.56 10.41
CA TYR A 385 -27.48 -2.68 10.38
C TYR A 385 -27.94 -2.28 11.78
N LYS A 386 -27.88 -3.20 12.74
CA LYS A 386 -28.14 -2.92 14.15
C LYS A 386 -27.19 -1.85 14.67
N VAL A 387 -25.87 -2.03 14.49
CA VAL A 387 -24.85 -1.07 14.95
C VAL A 387 -25.03 0.30 14.27
N LEU A 388 -25.23 0.34 12.96
CA LEU A 388 -25.49 1.58 12.23
C LEU A 388 -26.80 2.25 12.67
N GLY A 389 -27.85 1.48 12.95
CA GLY A 389 -29.13 1.99 13.45
C GLY A 389 -29.08 2.45 14.90
N GLU A 390 -28.35 1.76 15.75
CA GLU A 390 -28.23 2.07 17.18
C GLU A 390 -27.56 3.42 17.45
N ILE A 391 -26.75 3.97 16.52
CA ILE A 391 -26.15 5.30 16.69
C ILE A 391 -27.20 6.40 16.86
N SER A 392 -28.40 6.21 16.31
CA SER A 392 -29.50 7.15 16.44
C SER A 392 -30.29 7.01 17.73
N THR A 393 -30.24 5.85 18.39
CA THR A 393 -31.00 5.50 19.60
C THR A 393 -30.12 5.31 20.85
N ASN A 394 -28.87 4.91 20.63
CA ASN A 394 -27.83 4.76 21.67
C ASN A 394 -26.68 5.74 21.35
N PRO A 395 -26.78 7.03 21.74
CA PRO A 395 -25.78 8.04 21.44
C PRO A 395 -24.44 7.74 22.14
N PRO A 396 -23.30 8.29 21.64
CA PRO A 396 -22.02 8.14 22.31
C PRO A 396 -22.05 8.74 23.72
N THR A 397 -21.34 8.12 24.63
CA THR A 397 -21.06 8.72 25.93
C THR A 397 -20.14 9.93 25.77
N PRO A 398 -20.06 10.86 26.74
CA PRO A 398 -19.10 11.97 26.71
C PRO A 398 -17.66 11.49 26.52
N ASP A 399 -17.27 10.38 27.17
CA ASP A 399 -15.92 9.82 27.05
C ASP A 399 -15.65 9.27 25.64
N GLU A 400 -16.59 8.53 25.02
CA GLU A 400 -16.48 8.10 23.61
C GLU A 400 -16.36 9.30 22.65
N PHE A 401 -17.13 10.36 22.90
CA PHE A 401 -17.10 11.55 22.05
C PHE A 401 -15.76 12.28 22.09
N GLU A 402 -15.16 12.43 23.28
CA GLU A 402 -13.82 13.02 23.44
C GLU A 402 -12.71 12.07 22.93
N ALA A 403 -12.87 10.76 23.09
CA ALA A 403 -11.96 9.78 22.52
C ALA A 403 -11.90 9.85 20.99
N VAL A 404 -13.04 10.00 20.31
CA VAL A 404 -13.11 10.23 18.86
C VAL A 404 -12.27 11.43 18.44
N LYS A 405 -12.47 12.58 19.11
CA LYS A 405 -11.71 13.81 18.81
C LYS A 405 -10.21 13.63 19.01
N SER A 406 -9.81 13.04 20.14
CA SER A 406 -8.40 12.82 20.48
C SER A 406 -7.71 11.90 19.48
N ASN A 407 -8.33 10.79 19.11
CA ASN A 407 -7.80 9.84 18.15
C ASN A 407 -7.64 10.45 16.75
N ILE A 408 -8.64 11.17 16.27
CA ILE A 408 -8.56 11.82 14.94
C ILE A 408 -7.44 12.86 14.92
N LYS A 409 -7.29 13.67 15.97
CA LYS A 409 -6.19 14.65 16.05
C LYS A 409 -4.83 13.97 16.02
N LYS A 410 -4.66 12.85 16.75
CA LYS A 410 -3.43 12.07 16.74
C LYS A 410 -3.14 11.49 15.35
N VAL A 411 -4.12 10.86 14.71
CA VAL A 411 -3.97 10.27 13.37
C VAL A 411 -3.59 11.35 12.35
N ASN A 412 -4.23 12.52 12.40
CA ASN A 412 -3.86 13.62 11.52
C ASN A 412 -2.43 14.13 11.79
N SER A 413 -2.01 14.23 13.06
CA SER A 413 -0.64 14.63 13.39
C SER A 413 0.41 13.64 12.87
N ILE A 414 0.09 12.34 12.91
CA ILE A 414 0.95 11.31 12.33
C ILE A 414 0.99 11.44 10.79
N GLY A 415 -0.16 11.60 10.12
CA GLY A 415 -0.22 11.77 8.66
C GLY A 415 0.54 13.01 8.17
N MET A 416 0.62 14.09 8.98
CA MET A 416 1.45 15.25 8.62
C MET A 416 2.97 14.97 8.64
N GLN A 417 3.41 13.83 9.16
CA GLN A 417 4.82 13.42 9.07
C GLN A 417 5.19 12.99 7.65
N SER A 418 4.26 12.45 6.90
CA SER A 418 4.42 12.03 5.50
C SER A 418 4.26 13.21 4.54
N SER A 419 5.19 13.39 3.61
CA SER A 419 5.04 14.38 2.53
C SER A 419 3.99 13.94 1.52
N GLU A 420 3.85 12.65 1.25
CA GLU A 420 2.83 12.12 0.35
C GLU A 420 1.43 12.32 0.92
N ASP A 421 1.20 11.91 2.19
CA ASP A 421 -0.11 12.10 2.85
C ASP A 421 -0.47 13.59 2.95
N LEU A 422 0.49 14.43 3.34
CA LEU A 422 0.30 15.87 3.41
C LEU A 422 -0.03 16.45 2.03
N ASN A 423 0.70 16.04 0.99
CA ASN A 423 0.48 16.42 -0.40
C ASN A 423 -0.94 16.04 -0.85
N TYR A 424 -1.34 14.78 -0.59
CA TYR A 424 -2.65 14.26 -0.93
C TYR A 424 -3.78 15.05 -0.24
N HIS A 425 -3.68 15.28 1.06
CA HIS A 425 -4.69 16.03 1.79
C HIS A 425 -4.86 17.46 1.27
N ILE A 426 -3.76 18.16 1.01
CA ILE A 426 -3.79 19.52 0.44
C ILE A 426 -4.35 19.49 -0.98
N GLY A 427 -3.89 18.58 -1.83
CA GLY A 427 -4.38 18.44 -3.20
C GLY A 427 -5.89 18.22 -3.26
N MET A 428 -6.41 17.31 -2.43
CA MET A 428 -7.84 17.04 -2.32
C MET A 428 -8.63 18.24 -1.78
N ASP A 429 -8.09 18.97 -0.81
CA ASP A 429 -8.73 20.18 -0.29
C ASP A 429 -8.88 21.25 -1.39
N PHE A 430 -7.85 21.44 -2.21
CA PHE A 430 -7.90 22.39 -3.31
C PHE A 430 -8.81 21.93 -4.47
N LEU A 431 -8.90 20.63 -4.75
CA LEU A 431 -9.87 20.08 -5.70
C LEU A 431 -11.32 20.22 -5.23
N ASN A 432 -11.55 20.04 -3.93
CA ASN A 432 -12.90 20.13 -3.34
C ASN A 432 -13.35 21.57 -3.10
N GLY A 433 -12.45 22.55 -3.14
CA GLY A 433 -12.72 23.93 -2.74
C GLY A 433 -12.75 24.12 -1.23
N THR A 434 -12.16 23.21 -0.48
CA THR A 434 -12.03 23.21 0.99
C THR A 434 -10.59 23.53 1.42
N HIS A 435 -10.01 24.63 0.90
CA HIS A 435 -8.58 24.96 1.00
C HIS A 435 -8.03 25.00 2.43
N TYR A 436 -8.89 25.27 3.42
CA TYR A 436 -8.48 25.38 4.81
C TYR A 436 -8.81 24.15 5.66
N LYS A 437 -9.38 23.09 5.09
CA LYS A 437 -9.85 21.95 5.88
C LYS A 437 -8.71 21.29 6.64
N THR A 438 -7.58 21.03 6.01
CA THR A 438 -6.41 20.46 6.68
C THR A 438 -5.88 21.39 7.77
N ALA A 439 -5.81 22.70 7.52
CA ALA A 439 -5.39 23.70 8.50
C ALA A 439 -6.36 23.81 9.70
N ASN A 440 -7.65 23.81 9.41
CA ASN A 440 -8.71 24.02 10.41
C ASN A 440 -9.25 22.72 11.01
N TYR A 441 -8.72 21.58 10.64
CA TYR A 441 -9.29 20.26 10.96
C TYR A 441 -9.52 20.09 12.46
N ALA A 442 -8.50 20.39 13.28
CA ALA A 442 -8.60 20.29 14.73
C ALA A 442 -9.66 21.27 15.28
N SER A 443 -9.70 22.52 14.78
CA SER A 443 -10.66 23.52 15.20
C SER A 443 -12.11 23.15 14.82
N ILE A 444 -12.33 22.63 13.61
CA ILE A 444 -13.66 22.14 13.20
C ILE A 444 -14.10 21.00 14.13
N LEU A 445 -13.19 20.08 14.43
CA LEU A 445 -13.45 18.94 15.30
C LEU A 445 -13.73 19.38 16.76
N ASP A 446 -12.97 20.36 17.28
CA ASP A 446 -13.16 20.89 18.64
C ASP A 446 -14.51 21.59 18.80
N ASN A 447 -14.93 22.30 17.76
CA ASN A 447 -16.22 23.00 17.74
C ASN A 447 -17.42 22.08 17.46
N MET A 448 -17.19 20.79 17.14
CA MET A 448 -18.27 19.83 16.94
C MET A 448 -19.01 19.59 18.24
N THR A 449 -20.30 19.89 18.21
CA THR A 449 -21.18 19.57 19.33
C THR A 449 -21.73 18.16 19.22
N TYR A 450 -22.19 17.64 20.34
CA TYR A 450 -22.88 16.35 20.38
C TYR A 450 -24.10 16.29 19.44
N ALA A 451 -24.87 17.39 19.36
CA ALA A 451 -26.00 17.49 18.43
C ALA A 451 -25.54 17.44 16.97
N ASP A 452 -24.42 18.09 16.62
CA ASP A 452 -23.86 18.03 15.27
C ASP A 452 -23.47 16.61 14.90
N PHE A 453 -22.81 15.88 15.82
CA PHE A 453 -22.42 14.49 15.64
C PHE A 453 -23.64 13.60 15.34
N MET A 454 -24.66 13.67 16.19
CA MET A 454 -25.88 12.87 16.06
C MET A 454 -26.66 13.19 14.78
N ASN A 455 -26.72 14.48 14.41
CA ASN A 455 -27.38 14.90 13.17
C ASN A 455 -26.63 14.38 11.92
N THR A 456 -25.30 14.42 11.97
CA THR A 456 -24.44 13.88 10.89
C THR A 456 -24.64 12.38 10.73
N ALA A 457 -24.64 11.62 11.84
CA ALA A 457 -24.88 10.18 11.81
C ALA A 457 -26.24 9.83 11.18
N ARG A 458 -27.33 10.48 11.64
CA ARG A 458 -28.69 10.25 11.10
C ARG A 458 -28.84 10.67 9.64
N LYS A 459 -28.14 11.73 9.23
CA LYS A 459 -28.23 12.28 7.87
C LYS A 459 -27.59 11.37 6.84
N TYR A 460 -26.46 10.73 7.16
CA TYR A 460 -25.64 10.03 6.20
C TYR A 460 -25.74 8.50 6.30
N TYR A 461 -26.04 7.94 7.47
CA TYR A 461 -26.33 6.52 7.65
C TYR A 461 -27.85 6.26 7.66
N ASP A 462 -28.56 6.71 6.60
CA ASP A 462 -29.98 6.43 6.43
C ASP A 462 -30.19 5.01 5.88
N LEU A 463 -30.45 4.07 6.78
CA LEU A 463 -30.64 2.65 6.48
C LEU A 463 -31.82 2.37 5.52
N ASN A 464 -32.71 3.35 5.31
CA ASN A 464 -33.82 3.22 4.36
C ASN A 464 -33.41 3.57 2.93
N LYS A 465 -32.19 4.09 2.73
CA LYS A 465 -31.65 4.58 1.43
C LYS A 465 -30.26 4.02 1.15
N ALA A 466 -30.01 2.77 1.51
CA ALA A 466 -28.75 2.08 1.26
C ALA A 466 -28.78 1.27 -0.05
N SER A 467 -27.65 1.19 -0.73
CA SER A 467 -27.42 0.21 -1.79
C SER A 467 -26.59 -0.94 -1.21
N ILE A 468 -27.09 -2.16 -1.33
CA ILE A 468 -26.42 -3.36 -0.80
C ILE A 468 -26.10 -4.26 -1.99
N THR A 469 -24.83 -4.68 -2.10
CA THR A 469 -24.42 -5.75 -3.02
C THR A 469 -23.74 -6.85 -2.23
N VAL A 470 -24.15 -8.09 -2.48
CA VAL A 470 -23.52 -9.29 -1.87
C VAL A 470 -22.98 -10.18 -2.97
N VAL A 471 -21.70 -10.53 -2.88
CA VAL A 471 -21.05 -11.49 -3.76
C VAL A 471 -20.97 -12.83 -3.03
N HIS A 472 -21.64 -13.84 -3.55
CA HIS A 472 -21.63 -15.18 -2.98
C HIS A 472 -20.61 -16.08 -3.71
N PRO A 473 -19.91 -16.98 -3.03
CA PRO A 473 -19.00 -17.94 -3.68
C PRO A 473 -19.76 -18.91 -4.61
N LYS A 474 -19.10 -19.44 -5.62
CA LYS A 474 -19.68 -20.27 -6.69
C LYS A 474 -20.43 -21.52 -6.20
N ASN A 475 -20.14 -22.00 -5.02
CA ASN A 475 -20.80 -23.13 -4.38
C ASN A 475 -22.10 -22.77 -3.63
N ALA A 476 -22.41 -21.48 -3.50
CA ALA A 476 -23.68 -21.07 -2.93
C ALA A 476 -24.85 -21.43 -3.87
N THR A 477 -25.92 -21.97 -3.32
CA THR A 477 -27.16 -22.19 -4.06
C THR A 477 -28.16 -21.10 -3.77
N LYS A 478 -29.13 -20.88 -4.68
CA LYS A 478 -30.18 -19.87 -4.45
C LYS A 478 -30.95 -20.14 -3.14
N GLU A 479 -31.18 -21.39 -2.80
CA GLU A 479 -31.82 -21.81 -1.53
C GLU A 479 -30.91 -21.53 -0.33
N SER A 480 -29.60 -21.77 -0.43
CA SER A 480 -28.65 -21.43 0.64
C SER A 480 -28.51 -19.92 0.86
N ILE A 481 -28.68 -19.14 -0.21
CA ILE A 481 -28.68 -17.66 -0.16
C ILE A 481 -29.92 -17.15 0.58
N GLU A 482 -31.10 -17.68 0.27
CA GLU A 482 -32.36 -17.29 0.91
C GLU A 482 -32.40 -17.66 2.41
N ASP A 483 -31.76 -18.76 2.83
CA ASP A 483 -31.71 -19.19 4.22
C ASP A 483 -30.62 -18.50 5.08
N ASN A 484 -29.57 -17.99 4.45
CA ASN A 484 -28.36 -17.49 5.12
C ASN A 484 -28.26 -15.96 5.22
N TYR A 485 -29.35 -15.28 4.98
CA TYR A 485 -29.37 -13.82 4.91
C TYR A 485 -28.98 -13.13 6.23
N ALA A 486 -27.69 -13.00 6.56
CA ALA A 486 -27.12 -12.12 7.56
C ALA A 486 -25.71 -12.28 8.08
N LYS A 487 -24.61 -11.70 7.54
CA LYS A 487 -23.29 -11.62 8.24
C LYS A 487 -22.15 -11.00 7.44
N SER A 488 -21.22 -10.32 7.89
CA SER A 488 -20.41 -9.32 7.18
C SER A 488 -18.89 -9.24 7.33
N LYS A 489 -18.16 -8.38 6.67
CA LYS A 489 -17.06 -7.57 6.90
C LYS A 489 -15.84 -7.09 6.23
N THR A 490 -14.82 -6.47 6.20
CA THR A 490 -13.91 -5.44 6.41
C THR A 490 -12.70 -5.19 5.66
N GLN A 491 -11.92 -4.25 5.54
CA GLN A 491 -10.85 -3.56 6.16
C GLN A 491 -9.87 -2.60 5.44
N ILE A 492 -8.87 -1.98 6.08
CA ILE A 492 -8.11 -0.76 5.72
C ILE A 492 -6.60 -0.78 5.90
N ALA A 493 -5.91 0.18 5.29
CA ALA A 493 -4.54 0.44 5.02
C ALA A 493 -3.82 1.56 5.78
N PHE A 494 -2.51 1.79 5.58
CA PHE A 494 -1.81 3.08 5.49
C PHE A 494 -0.31 3.09 5.17
N THR A 495 0.22 4.20 4.80
CA THR A 495 1.32 4.84 4.11
C THR A 495 2.31 5.53 5.02
N GLY A 496 3.36 6.01 4.54
CA GLY A 496 4.07 6.98 3.84
C GLY A 496 5.23 7.64 4.60
N ALA A 497 6.02 8.38 4.07
CA ALA A 497 7.37 8.66 3.76
C ALA A 497 8.02 9.93 4.38
N ASN A 498 9.25 10.13 4.40
CA ASN A 498 10.24 11.14 4.05
C ASN A 498 11.41 11.44 5.00
N LYS A 499 12.33 12.17 4.61
CA LYS A 499 13.66 12.32 4.12
C LYS A 499 14.45 13.48 4.81
N LYS A 500 15.51 13.65 4.58
CA LYS A 500 16.91 13.83 4.39
C LYS A 500 17.71 13.80 5.66
N SER A 501 18.37 12.87 5.84
CA SER A 501 19.58 12.68 6.62
C SER A 501 19.76 11.20 6.74
N PRO A 502 20.97 10.71 6.51
CA PRO A 502 21.39 9.55 7.24
C PRO A 502 20.89 9.74 8.67
N ILE A 503 20.56 8.68 9.37
CA ILE A 503 20.12 8.77 10.77
C ILE A 503 21.03 9.76 11.48
N ASN A 504 20.49 10.88 11.95
CA ASN A 504 21.30 11.84 12.69
C ASN A 504 21.67 11.23 14.04
N ILE A 505 22.88 10.66 14.10
CA ILE A 505 23.38 9.96 15.27
C ILE A 505 23.42 10.87 16.50
N ASP A 506 23.59 12.19 16.32
CA ASP A 506 23.58 13.17 17.41
C ASP A 506 22.21 13.25 18.12
N LYS A 507 21.12 12.85 17.46
CA LYS A 507 19.78 12.74 18.05
C LYS A 507 19.51 11.38 18.70
N ILE A 508 20.44 10.42 18.62
CA ILE A 508 20.29 9.07 19.16
C ILE A 508 21.13 8.89 20.42
N SER A 509 20.49 8.37 21.45
CA SER A 509 21.17 8.01 22.70
C SER A 509 20.88 6.55 23.06
N GLN A 510 21.93 5.76 23.25
CA GLN A 510 21.81 4.37 23.65
C GLN A 510 22.18 4.16 25.12
N TYR A 511 21.42 3.34 25.82
CA TYR A 511 21.58 3.03 27.23
C TYR A 511 21.47 1.52 27.45
N LYS A 512 22.37 1.01 28.31
CA LYS A 512 22.29 -0.36 28.79
C LYS A 512 21.79 -0.35 30.23
N MET A 513 20.64 -0.98 30.46
CA MET A 513 20.00 -1.02 31.76
C MET A 513 20.65 -2.10 32.65
N HIS A 514 20.47 -2.02 33.98
CA HIS A 514 21.01 -2.97 34.94
C HIS A 514 20.52 -4.41 34.72
N ASN A 515 19.32 -4.56 34.15
CA ASN A 515 18.70 -5.84 33.77
C ASN A 515 19.17 -6.39 32.39
N ASN A 516 20.27 -5.82 31.84
CA ASN A 516 20.83 -6.09 30.51
C ASN A 516 19.95 -5.67 29.32
N PHE A 517 18.90 -4.91 29.55
CA PHE A 517 18.05 -4.36 28.50
C PHE A 517 18.77 -3.25 27.75
N GLU A 518 18.54 -3.15 26.45
CA GLU A 518 19.07 -2.05 25.65
C GLU A 518 17.94 -1.07 25.32
N VAL A 519 18.16 0.21 25.59
CA VAL A 519 17.21 1.31 25.35
C VAL A 519 17.84 2.30 24.39
N THR A 520 17.26 2.49 23.24
CA THR A 520 17.64 3.50 22.24
C THR A 520 16.60 4.59 22.22
N LEU A 521 17.02 5.84 22.47
CA LEU A 521 16.17 7.02 22.42
C LEU A 521 16.55 7.87 21.22
N VAL A 522 15.54 8.28 20.45
CA VAL A 522 15.68 9.16 19.28
C VAL A 522 14.91 10.45 19.56
N ASP A 523 15.62 11.57 19.64
CA ASP A 523 14.97 12.88 19.86
C ASP A 523 14.23 13.36 18.61
N SER A 524 13.02 13.87 18.76
CA SER A 524 12.18 14.37 17.67
C SER A 524 11.34 15.56 18.14
N ASP A 525 10.84 16.34 17.20
CA ASP A 525 9.99 17.50 17.48
C ASP A 525 8.50 17.16 17.62
N SER A 526 8.12 15.89 17.38
CA SER A 526 6.72 15.43 17.47
C SER A 526 6.28 15.26 18.93
N ASP A 527 5.13 15.79 19.29
CA ASP A 527 4.50 15.56 20.61
C ASP A 527 3.85 14.16 20.73
N VAL A 528 3.94 13.33 19.68
CA VAL A 528 3.59 11.90 19.71
C VAL A 528 4.84 11.07 19.91
N VAL A 529 4.84 10.28 20.96
CA VAL A 529 5.89 9.31 21.26
C VAL A 529 5.60 8.01 20.51
N ASN A 530 6.59 7.49 19.80
CA ASN A 530 6.54 6.16 19.17
C ASN A 530 7.44 5.22 19.94
N TYR A 531 6.89 4.11 20.39
CA TYR A 531 7.54 3.12 21.25
C TYR A 531 7.57 1.77 20.53
N TYR A 532 8.72 1.14 20.47
CA TYR A 532 8.91 -0.19 19.94
C TYR A 532 9.70 -1.02 20.92
N LEU A 533 9.14 -2.16 21.34
CA LEU A 533 9.82 -3.14 22.19
C LEU A 533 9.85 -4.47 21.45
N GLU A 534 10.98 -5.12 21.43
CA GLU A 534 11.18 -6.41 20.80
C GLU A 534 11.92 -7.37 21.73
N TYR A 535 11.37 -8.58 21.79
CA TYR A 535 12.03 -9.77 22.33
C TYR A 535 12.35 -10.69 21.15
N TYR A 536 13.55 -11.16 21.04
CA TYR A 536 13.93 -12.14 20.01
C TYR A 536 14.77 -13.28 20.56
N THR A 537 14.54 -14.49 20.04
CA THR A 537 15.27 -15.71 20.40
C THR A 537 15.84 -16.37 19.17
N LYS A 538 16.84 -17.25 19.37
CA LYS A 538 17.53 -17.98 18.28
C LYS A 538 16.83 -19.27 17.88
N ASP A 539 15.86 -19.75 18.66
CA ASP A 539 15.20 -21.03 18.43
C ASP A 539 14.07 -20.90 17.39
N LYS A 540 14.19 -21.62 16.27
CA LYS A 540 13.22 -21.64 15.15
C LYS A 540 12.74 -23.06 14.92
N SER A 541 11.59 -23.41 15.48
CA SER A 541 10.92 -24.69 15.26
C SER A 541 9.75 -24.54 14.28
N PRO A 542 9.73 -25.35 13.21
CA PRO A 542 8.64 -25.32 12.23
C PRO A 542 7.26 -25.63 12.83
N LYS A 543 7.15 -26.54 13.79
CA LYS A 543 5.89 -26.91 14.49
C LYS A 543 5.22 -25.71 15.16
N LYS A 544 5.98 -24.66 15.47
CA LYS A 544 5.49 -23.48 16.17
C LYS A 544 4.73 -22.48 15.28
N ALA A 545 4.70 -22.62 13.95
CA ALA A 545 4.07 -21.64 13.06
C ALA A 545 2.57 -21.46 13.36
N ALA A 546 1.81 -22.54 13.36
CA ALA A 546 0.37 -22.49 13.68
C ALA A 546 0.13 -22.11 15.16
N ILE A 547 1.04 -22.50 16.08
CA ILE A 547 0.99 -22.06 17.49
C ILE A 547 1.19 -20.55 17.59
N ALA A 548 2.10 -19.98 16.79
CA ALA A 548 2.33 -18.54 16.77
C ALA A 548 1.13 -17.79 16.17
N ASP A 549 0.50 -18.30 15.12
CA ASP A 549 -0.72 -17.73 14.54
C ASP A 549 -1.87 -17.71 15.58
N ILE A 550 -2.06 -18.80 16.34
CA ILE A 550 -3.04 -18.87 17.44
C ILE A 550 -2.68 -17.84 18.53
N LEU A 551 -1.43 -17.76 18.95
CA LEU A 551 -0.98 -16.80 19.97
C LEU A 551 -1.25 -15.36 19.49
N ASN A 552 -0.96 -15.03 18.24
CA ASN A 552 -1.25 -13.73 17.66
C ASN A 552 -2.74 -13.39 17.69
N ASP A 553 -3.60 -14.33 17.36
CA ASP A 553 -5.04 -14.11 17.41
C ASP A 553 -5.54 -13.91 18.85
N MET A 554 -5.03 -14.68 19.80
CA MET A 554 -5.34 -14.50 21.23
C MET A 554 -4.90 -13.11 21.73
N LEU A 555 -3.71 -12.64 21.34
CA LEU A 555 -3.16 -11.33 21.75
C LEU A 555 -3.97 -10.14 21.23
N LYS A 556 -4.68 -10.28 20.11
CA LYS A 556 -5.56 -9.23 19.58
C LYS A 556 -6.74 -8.90 20.50
N TYR A 557 -7.20 -9.90 21.25
CA TYR A 557 -8.46 -9.83 21.99
C TYR A 557 -8.32 -10.14 23.49
N CYS A 558 -7.09 -10.32 23.99
CA CYS A 558 -6.89 -10.54 25.41
C CYS A 558 -6.95 -9.22 26.20
N GLY A 559 -7.48 -9.29 27.41
CA GLY A 559 -7.23 -8.29 28.44
C GLY A 559 -5.90 -8.53 29.13
N THR A 560 -5.72 -7.88 30.28
CA THR A 560 -4.64 -8.17 31.23
C THR A 560 -5.26 -8.77 32.51
N LYS A 561 -4.40 -9.17 33.44
CA LYS A 561 -4.86 -9.63 34.77
C LYS A 561 -5.54 -8.51 35.59
N GLN A 562 -5.40 -7.26 35.19
CA GLN A 562 -5.91 -6.07 35.87
C GLN A 562 -7.10 -5.44 35.14
N HIS A 563 -7.12 -5.50 33.80
CA HIS A 563 -8.12 -4.87 32.95
C HIS A 563 -8.65 -5.85 31.91
N SER A 564 -9.95 -5.87 31.74
CA SER A 564 -10.57 -6.58 30.61
C SER A 564 -10.12 -5.95 29.28
N TRP A 565 -10.27 -6.69 28.17
CA TRP A 565 -10.00 -6.15 26.83
C TRP A 565 -10.81 -4.87 26.55
N GLN A 566 -12.08 -4.82 27.01
CA GLN A 566 -12.94 -3.66 26.85
C GLN A 566 -12.42 -2.44 27.62
N GLU A 567 -11.93 -2.63 28.84
CA GLU A 567 -11.32 -1.56 29.64
C GLU A 567 -10.03 -1.05 29.00
N LEU A 568 -9.14 -1.94 28.52
CA LEU A 568 -7.92 -1.55 27.81
C LEU A 568 -8.22 -0.80 26.50
N ALA A 569 -9.19 -1.26 25.73
CA ALA A 569 -9.64 -0.59 24.53
C ALA A 569 -10.24 0.79 24.85
N GLY A 570 -11.05 0.89 25.88
CA GLY A 570 -11.57 2.17 26.38
C GLY A 570 -10.48 3.14 26.86
N MET A 571 -9.44 2.63 27.52
CA MET A 571 -8.27 3.44 27.91
C MET A 571 -7.47 3.87 26.68
N SER A 572 -7.23 2.98 25.75
CA SER A 572 -6.58 3.28 24.46
C SER A 572 -7.29 4.42 23.75
N ASP A 573 -8.59 4.35 23.63
CA ASP A 573 -9.40 5.36 22.98
C ASP A 573 -9.39 6.69 23.75
N LYS A 574 -9.65 6.64 25.06
CA LYS A 574 -9.73 7.84 25.93
C LYS A 574 -8.44 8.65 25.96
N TYR A 575 -7.30 7.99 25.95
CA TYR A 575 -5.99 8.63 26.07
C TYR A 575 -5.22 8.69 24.74
N ALA A 576 -5.86 8.30 23.63
CA ALA A 576 -5.24 8.20 22.31
C ALA A 576 -3.94 7.36 22.31
N ILE A 577 -3.93 6.24 23.04
CA ILE A 577 -2.82 5.31 23.13
C ILE A 577 -3.05 4.19 22.13
N ASN A 578 -2.08 3.91 21.26
CA ASN A 578 -2.14 2.72 20.41
C ASN A 578 -1.14 1.68 20.92
N SER A 579 -1.50 0.41 20.82
CA SER A 579 -0.58 -0.71 21.00
C SER A 579 -0.96 -1.85 20.06
N GLY A 580 0.04 -2.46 19.43
CA GLY A 580 -0.10 -3.69 18.68
C GLY A 580 0.92 -4.70 19.21
N LEU A 581 0.45 -5.88 19.61
CA LEU A 581 1.29 -7.00 19.98
C LEU A 581 1.42 -7.95 18.79
N ALA A 582 2.60 -8.50 18.59
CA ALA A 582 2.85 -9.52 17.59
C ALA A 582 3.78 -10.61 18.14
N ALA A 583 3.51 -11.85 17.76
CA ALA A 583 4.36 -12.97 18.10
C ALA A 583 4.67 -13.81 16.87
N SER A 584 5.91 -14.30 16.79
CA SER A 584 6.35 -15.29 15.82
C SER A 584 6.92 -16.51 16.52
N THR A 585 7.46 -17.45 15.79
CA THR A 585 8.15 -18.60 16.39
C THR A 585 9.43 -18.22 17.17
N SER A 586 9.96 -17.02 16.94
CA SER A 586 11.25 -16.56 17.48
C SER A 586 11.25 -15.13 17.99
N GLU A 587 10.12 -14.43 17.95
CA GLU A 587 10.04 -13.01 18.25
C GLU A 587 8.71 -12.68 18.92
N PHE A 588 8.76 -11.73 19.84
CA PHE A 588 7.59 -11.09 20.42
C PHE A 588 7.83 -9.58 20.42
N SER A 589 6.91 -8.81 19.89
CA SER A 589 7.06 -7.37 19.78
C SER A 589 5.82 -6.60 20.24
N LEU A 590 6.05 -5.38 20.70
CA LEU A 590 5.03 -4.36 20.92
C LEU A 590 5.41 -3.10 20.15
N SER A 591 4.53 -2.68 19.26
CA SER A 591 4.59 -1.37 18.61
C SER A 591 3.50 -0.48 19.20
N GLY A 592 3.85 0.74 19.59
CA GLY A 592 2.89 1.65 20.21
C GLY A 592 3.14 3.12 19.93
N SER A 593 2.09 3.93 20.09
CA SER A 593 2.19 5.39 20.02
C SER A 593 1.23 6.06 21.00
N PHE A 594 1.66 7.17 21.58
CA PHE A 594 0.88 7.92 22.56
C PHE A 594 1.27 9.40 22.60
N PRO A 595 0.36 10.31 22.97
CA PRO A 595 0.69 11.70 23.27
C PRO A 595 1.65 11.77 24.46
N VAL A 596 2.65 12.65 24.40
CA VAL A 596 3.72 12.72 25.42
C VAL A 596 3.19 12.97 26.84
N ASP A 597 2.08 13.69 26.99
CA ASP A 597 1.42 13.97 28.28
C ASP A 597 0.68 12.75 28.87
N LYS A 598 0.58 11.64 28.13
CA LYS A 598 -0.02 10.37 28.55
C LYS A 598 1.02 9.26 28.79
N ALA A 599 2.30 9.62 28.82
CA ALA A 599 3.40 8.66 28.93
C ALA A 599 3.25 7.66 30.11
N ASP A 600 2.90 8.12 31.31
CA ASP A 600 2.75 7.25 32.47
C ASP A 600 1.66 6.20 32.28
N ILE A 601 0.52 6.58 31.70
CA ILE A 601 -0.59 5.67 31.44
C ILE A 601 -0.20 4.66 30.36
N ALA A 602 0.38 5.16 29.25
CA ALA A 602 0.74 4.33 28.10
C ALA A 602 1.81 3.29 28.47
N LEU A 603 2.86 3.72 29.17
CA LEU A 603 3.97 2.84 29.56
C LEU A 603 3.53 1.77 30.58
N ASN A 604 2.62 2.10 31.49
CA ASN A 604 2.01 1.11 32.38
C ASN A 604 1.15 0.11 31.61
N MET A 605 0.31 0.57 30.70
CA MET A 605 -0.50 -0.26 29.83
C MET A 605 0.35 -1.22 28.99
N TYR A 606 1.42 -0.72 28.38
CA TYR A 606 2.35 -1.53 27.58
C TYR A 606 3.02 -2.64 28.42
N ARG A 607 3.42 -2.30 29.64
CA ARG A 607 4.01 -3.29 30.55
C ARG A 607 3.01 -4.36 30.98
N GLU A 608 1.78 -4.01 31.27
CA GLU A 608 0.71 -4.96 31.56
C GLU A 608 0.41 -5.87 30.37
N ASN A 609 0.26 -5.31 29.18
CA ASN A 609 0.02 -6.07 27.95
C ASN A 609 1.11 -7.11 27.66
N ILE A 610 2.37 -6.80 27.98
CA ILE A 610 3.50 -7.71 27.75
C ILE A 610 3.65 -8.75 28.86
N LEU A 611 3.54 -8.35 30.13
CA LEU A 611 3.89 -9.22 31.25
C LEU A 611 2.70 -9.95 31.88
N GLN A 612 1.49 -9.45 31.67
CA GLN A 612 0.29 -9.93 32.36
C GLN A 612 -0.92 -10.08 31.43
N PRO A 613 -0.77 -10.53 30.17
CA PRO A 613 -1.94 -10.74 29.32
C PRO A 613 -2.82 -11.83 29.93
N ASP A 614 -4.13 -11.67 29.79
CA ASP A 614 -5.11 -12.68 30.25
C ASP A 614 -5.46 -13.65 29.10
N LEU A 615 -4.46 -14.47 28.73
CA LEU A 615 -4.59 -15.50 27.72
C LEU A 615 -5.40 -16.68 28.27
N THR A 616 -6.69 -16.70 28.04
CA THR A 616 -7.59 -17.75 28.57
C THR A 616 -7.77 -18.91 27.60
N GLU A 617 -8.22 -20.06 28.10
CA GLU A 617 -8.57 -21.23 27.28
C GLU A 617 -9.79 -20.96 26.37
N ASP A 618 -10.68 -20.05 26.77
CA ASP A 618 -11.79 -19.58 25.90
C ASP A 618 -11.27 -18.80 24.68
N LEU A 619 -10.30 -17.90 24.86
CA LEU A 619 -9.63 -17.21 23.75
C LEU A 619 -8.90 -18.19 22.84
N PHE A 620 -8.20 -19.18 23.40
CA PHE A 620 -7.55 -20.22 22.63
C PHE A 620 -8.54 -20.99 21.73
N ASN A 621 -9.68 -21.39 22.27
CA ASN A 621 -10.70 -22.11 21.49
C ASN A 621 -11.28 -21.25 20.36
N LYS A 622 -11.45 -19.94 20.58
CA LYS A 622 -11.85 -18.98 19.53
C LYS A 622 -10.76 -18.82 18.47
N ALA A 623 -9.52 -18.62 18.89
CA ALA A 623 -8.38 -18.45 18.00
C ALA A 623 -8.16 -19.68 17.08
N ILE A 624 -8.31 -20.89 17.58
CA ILE A 624 -8.29 -22.11 16.74
C ILE A 624 -9.40 -22.08 15.67
N GLY A 625 -10.61 -21.62 16.06
CA GLY A 625 -11.70 -21.45 15.10
C GLY A 625 -11.34 -20.47 13.98
N HIS A 626 -10.82 -19.31 14.36
CA HIS A 626 -10.39 -18.25 13.44
C HIS A 626 -9.25 -18.73 12.50
N CYS A 627 -8.20 -19.34 13.04
CA CYS A 627 -7.12 -19.88 12.23
C CYS A 627 -7.60 -20.97 11.26
N ARG A 628 -8.56 -21.81 11.68
CA ARG A 628 -9.16 -22.82 10.80
C ARG A 628 -9.88 -22.19 9.64
N ASP A 629 -10.74 -21.20 9.90
CA ASP A 629 -11.52 -20.52 8.86
C ASP A 629 -10.60 -19.77 7.89
N GLU A 630 -9.56 -19.11 8.42
CA GLU A 630 -8.53 -18.45 7.61
C GLU A 630 -7.81 -19.44 6.68
N TYR A 631 -7.27 -20.54 7.21
CA TYR A 631 -6.54 -21.52 6.40
C TYR A 631 -7.42 -22.19 5.35
N GLN A 632 -8.71 -22.41 5.63
CA GLN A 632 -9.67 -22.96 4.69
C GLN A 632 -10.05 -21.97 3.57
N SER A 633 -9.95 -20.66 3.83
CA SER A 633 -10.27 -19.61 2.84
C SER A 633 -9.17 -19.35 1.83
N ILE A 634 -7.95 -19.83 2.06
CA ILE A 634 -6.81 -19.58 1.18
C ILE A 634 -6.98 -20.36 -0.13
N GLU A 635 -7.09 -19.64 -1.25
CA GLU A 635 -7.15 -20.26 -2.58
C GLU A 635 -5.83 -20.95 -2.96
N PRO A 636 -5.87 -22.08 -3.69
CA PRO A 636 -4.68 -22.69 -4.26
C PRO A 636 -3.89 -21.69 -5.12
N ASN A 637 -2.59 -21.59 -4.89
CA ASN A 637 -1.71 -20.62 -5.56
C ASN A 637 -0.30 -21.21 -5.79
N ALA A 638 0.57 -20.46 -6.47
CA ALA A 638 1.94 -20.86 -6.72
C ALA A 638 2.83 -20.78 -5.45
N ASP A 639 2.49 -19.92 -4.51
CA ASP A 639 3.36 -19.54 -3.40
C ASP A 639 3.53 -20.66 -2.34
N ALA A 640 2.45 -21.37 -2.00
CA ALA A 640 2.46 -22.35 -0.90
C ALA A 640 3.51 -23.47 -1.09
N LYS A 641 3.51 -24.15 -2.25
CA LYS A 641 4.49 -25.20 -2.55
C LYS A 641 5.90 -24.65 -2.76
N TYR A 642 6.01 -23.46 -3.33
CA TYR A 642 7.25 -22.73 -3.48
C TYR A 642 7.91 -22.46 -2.13
N LYS A 643 7.19 -21.82 -1.21
CA LYS A 643 7.66 -21.49 0.14
C LYS A 643 8.06 -22.76 0.91
N LYS A 644 7.29 -23.83 0.80
CA LYS A 644 7.61 -25.10 1.43
C LYS A 644 9.00 -25.61 1.06
N THR A 645 9.38 -25.48 -0.21
CA THR A 645 10.69 -25.90 -0.69
C THR A 645 11.79 -24.89 -0.34
N MET A 646 11.52 -23.59 -0.63
CA MET A 646 12.55 -22.57 -0.49
C MET A 646 12.89 -22.27 0.96
N PHE A 647 11.92 -22.35 1.85
CA PHE A 647 12.08 -22.02 3.28
C PHE A 647 12.00 -23.26 4.19
N GLU A 648 12.34 -24.46 3.65
CA GLU A 648 12.36 -25.69 4.45
C GLU A 648 13.16 -25.52 5.75
N GLY A 649 12.56 -25.93 6.87
CA GLY A 649 13.14 -25.76 8.21
C GLY A 649 12.85 -24.42 8.88
N THR A 650 12.03 -23.55 8.25
CA THR A 650 11.55 -22.28 8.82
C THR A 650 10.03 -22.30 8.97
N HIS A 651 9.47 -21.34 9.71
CA HIS A 651 8.02 -21.19 9.88
C HIS A 651 7.28 -20.81 8.58
N PHE A 652 7.97 -20.34 7.54
CA PHE A 652 7.40 -20.06 6.21
C PHE A 652 7.18 -21.31 5.35
N ALA A 653 7.70 -22.46 5.76
CA ALA A 653 7.66 -23.69 4.96
C ALA A 653 6.33 -24.47 5.08
N TYR A 654 5.32 -23.96 5.79
CA TYR A 654 4.05 -24.66 5.96
C TYR A 654 3.00 -24.20 4.97
N THR A 655 2.36 -25.17 4.32
CA THR A 655 1.19 -24.89 3.47
C THR A 655 -0.05 -24.67 4.34
N PRO A 656 -1.10 -24.00 3.81
CA PRO A 656 -2.37 -23.85 4.52
C PRO A 656 -2.96 -25.19 4.98
N GLU A 657 -2.85 -26.24 4.16
CA GLU A 657 -3.34 -27.57 4.49
C GLU A 657 -2.57 -28.21 5.66
N GLU A 658 -1.25 -28.03 5.71
CA GLU A 658 -0.40 -28.53 6.81
C GLU A 658 -0.69 -27.79 8.10
N LYS A 659 -0.90 -26.47 8.02
CA LYS A 659 -1.31 -25.67 9.17
C LYS A 659 -2.69 -26.13 9.68
N LEU A 660 -3.65 -26.31 8.78
CA LEU A 660 -4.98 -26.80 9.10
C LEU A 660 -4.95 -28.16 9.79
N GLU A 661 -4.14 -29.09 9.28
CA GLU A 661 -3.98 -30.42 9.92
C GLU A 661 -3.35 -30.30 11.31
N SER A 662 -2.33 -29.43 11.48
CA SER A 662 -1.64 -29.26 12.77
C SER A 662 -2.56 -28.68 13.86
N LEU A 663 -3.63 -27.95 13.52
CA LEU A 663 -4.57 -27.44 14.52
C LEU A 663 -5.22 -28.53 15.36
N LYS A 664 -5.29 -29.77 14.86
CA LYS A 664 -5.91 -30.90 15.57
C LYS A 664 -5.14 -31.31 16.84
N ASP A 665 -3.84 -31.11 16.84
CA ASP A 665 -2.90 -31.58 17.86
C ASP A 665 -2.30 -30.45 18.71
N ILE A 666 -2.73 -29.19 18.51
CA ILE A 666 -2.27 -28.04 19.28
C ILE A 666 -3.16 -27.85 20.48
N THR A 667 -2.53 -27.72 21.65
CA THR A 667 -3.17 -27.50 22.94
C THR A 667 -2.94 -26.08 23.44
N TYR A 668 -3.80 -25.63 24.34
CA TYR A 668 -3.59 -24.38 25.08
C TYR A 668 -2.22 -24.32 25.78
N ALA A 669 -1.74 -25.44 26.33
CA ALA A 669 -0.43 -25.53 26.95
C ALA A 669 0.73 -25.27 25.95
N ASP A 670 0.60 -25.68 24.70
CA ASP A 670 1.59 -25.43 23.66
C ASP A 670 1.73 -23.93 23.39
N VAL A 671 0.60 -23.21 23.29
CA VAL A 671 0.59 -21.76 23.07
C VAL A 671 1.18 -21.02 24.27
N MET A 672 0.81 -21.38 25.49
CA MET A 672 1.37 -20.81 26.71
C MET A 672 2.87 -21.11 26.86
N SER A 673 3.31 -22.26 26.39
CA SER A 673 4.73 -22.61 26.34
C SER A 673 5.52 -21.69 25.40
N LEU A 674 5.00 -21.42 24.21
CA LEU A 674 5.61 -20.48 23.27
C LEU A 674 5.70 -19.06 23.86
N TYR A 675 4.60 -18.55 24.40
CA TYR A 675 4.57 -17.22 25.04
C TYR A 675 5.63 -17.10 26.16
N ASN A 676 5.67 -18.06 27.08
CA ASN A 676 6.66 -18.08 28.18
C ASN A 676 8.10 -18.23 27.67
N GLU A 677 8.30 -19.01 26.61
CA GLU A 677 9.61 -19.18 25.98
C GLU A 677 10.11 -17.85 25.38
N LEU A 678 9.28 -17.14 24.63
CA LEU A 678 9.60 -15.85 24.03
C LEU A 678 10.01 -14.83 25.10
N LEU A 679 9.31 -14.74 26.23
CA LEU A 679 9.65 -13.81 27.30
C LEU A 679 10.85 -14.24 28.14
N SER A 680 11.07 -15.55 28.37
CA SER A 680 12.11 -16.03 29.29
C SER A 680 13.45 -16.36 28.64
N LYS A 681 13.47 -16.62 27.33
CA LYS A 681 14.69 -17.02 26.60
C LYS A 681 15.18 -15.98 25.60
N SER A 682 14.50 -14.88 25.47
CA SER A 682 14.80 -13.84 24.49
C SER A 682 15.66 -12.72 25.07
N GLN A 683 16.47 -12.11 24.21
CA GLN A 683 17.08 -10.82 24.46
C GLN A 683 16.07 -9.73 24.13
N GLY A 684 16.07 -8.62 24.89
CA GLY A 684 15.11 -7.57 24.68
C GLY A 684 15.73 -6.20 24.45
N GLN A 685 15.04 -5.38 23.67
CA GLN A 685 15.41 -4.00 23.41
C GLN A 685 14.16 -3.11 23.28
N ILE A 686 14.35 -1.83 23.58
CA ILE A 686 13.34 -0.78 23.38
C ILE A 686 13.95 0.31 22.49
N VAL A 687 13.23 0.72 21.49
CA VAL A 687 13.54 1.91 20.69
C VAL A 687 12.38 2.89 20.82
N VAL A 688 12.66 4.12 21.25
CA VAL A 688 11.65 5.15 21.44
C VAL A 688 12.04 6.42 20.71
N THR A 689 11.18 6.90 19.84
CA THR A 689 11.27 8.24 19.24
C THR A 689 10.27 9.16 19.94
N GLY A 690 10.75 10.30 20.43
CA GLY A 690 9.92 11.27 21.13
C GLY A 690 10.62 12.59 21.41
N PRO A 691 9.92 13.60 21.94
CA PRO A 691 10.43 14.95 22.14
C PRO A 691 11.25 15.08 23.45
N PHE A 692 12.35 14.33 23.55
CA PHE A 692 13.16 14.26 24.77
C PHE A 692 13.81 15.58 25.15
N SER A 693 14.20 16.41 24.17
CA SER A 693 14.74 17.75 24.40
C SER A 693 13.70 18.70 24.98
N LYS A 694 12.44 18.58 24.58
CA LYS A 694 11.32 19.39 25.04
C LYS A 694 10.73 18.87 26.36
N TYR A 695 10.73 17.55 26.57
CA TYR A 695 10.18 16.87 27.77
C TYR A 695 11.21 15.92 28.39
N PRO A 696 12.21 16.45 29.14
CA PRO A 696 13.30 15.64 29.70
C PRO A 696 12.84 14.52 30.66
N GLN A 697 11.68 14.69 31.33
CA GLN A 697 11.10 13.69 32.23
C GLN A 697 10.70 12.39 31.48
N LEU A 698 10.38 12.47 30.20
CA LEU A 698 10.02 11.29 29.37
C LEU A 698 11.11 10.23 29.39
N LYS A 699 12.37 10.65 29.39
CA LYS A 699 13.53 9.74 29.48
C LYS A 699 13.50 8.91 30.77
N GLN A 700 13.21 9.53 31.90
CA GLN A 700 13.13 8.84 33.19
C GLN A 700 11.94 7.86 33.19
N GLN A 701 10.79 8.25 32.68
CA GLN A 701 9.60 7.38 32.56
C GLN A 701 9.88 6.13 31.70
N ILE A 702 10.59 6.30 30.57
CA ILE A 702 11.02 5.15 29.73
C ILE A 702 11.98 4.23 30.51
N PHE A 703 12.93 4.76 31.26
CA PHE A 703 13.86 3.94 32.05
C PHE A 703 13.15 3.19 33.17
N GLU A 704 12.22 3.81 33.87
CA GLU A 704 11.39 3.14 34.89
C GLU A 704 10.53 2.03 34.28
N ASN A 705 9.98 2.24 33.10
CA ASN A 705 9.29 1.21 32.34
C ASN A 705 10.22 0.05 31.96
N ALA A 706 11.38 0.33 31.38
CA ALA A 706 12.37 -0.66 30.94
C ALA A 706 12.92 -1.49 32.12
N ASN A 707 13.08 -0.91 33.30
CA ASN A 707 13.50 -1.64 34.51
C ASN A 707 12.45 -2.67 34.99
N GLY A 708 11.20 -2.57 34.55
CA GLY A 708 10.15 -3.52 34.88
C GLY A 708 10.23 -4.84 34.10
N PHE A 709 11.09 -4.94 33.07
CA PHE A 709 11.24 -6.14 32.25
C PHE A 709 12.44 -6.99 32.68
N ASN A 710 12.34 -8.30 32.52
CA ASN A 710 13.42 -9.23 32.80
C ASN A 710 13.92 -9.88 31.51
N PHE A 711 15.25 -9.90 31.32
CA PHE A 711 15.86 -10.45 30.11
C PHE A 711 17.02 -11.37 30.41
N VAL A 712 17.19 -12.34 29.50
CA VAL A 712 18.36 -13.23 29.49
C VAL A 712 19.43 -12.59 28.62
N LYS A 713 20.65 -12.44 29.16
CA LYS A 713 21.80 -12.02 28.37
C LYS A 713 22.15 -13.13 27.37
N VAL A 714 21.79 -12.92 26.10
CA VAL A 714 22.25 -13.81 25.03
C VAL A 714 23.71 -13.45 24.68
N LYS A 715 24.58 -14.44 24.67
CA LYS A 715 25.92 -14.29 24.13
C LYS A 715 25.82 -13.93 22.63
N ASP A 716 26.85 -13.25 22.12
CA ASP A 716 27.05 -12.74 20.79
C ASP A 716 26.08 -13.26 19.70
N TYR A 717 25.46 -12.34 18.97
CA TYR A 717 24.55 -12.68 17.86
C TYR A 717 25.27 -13.59 16.85
N THR A 718 24.72 -14.74 16.61
CA THR A 718 25.13 -15.62 15.49
C THR A 718 23.93 -15.81 14.58
N LEU A 719 24.15 -15.62 13.29
CA LEU A 719 23.12 -15.81 12.27
C LEU A 719 22.56 -17.25 12.36
N PRO A 720 21.21 -17.43 12.49
CA PRO A 720 20.62 -18.76 12.51
C PRO A 720 20.98 -19.57 11.27
N GLN A 721 21.37 -20.84 11.45
CA GLN A 721 21.70 -21.73 10.34
C GLN A 721 20.39 -22.34 9.78
N CYS A 722 19.84 -21.74 8.75
CA CYS A 722 18.62 -22.17 8.07
C CYS A 722 18.86 -22.66 6.63
N TYR A 723 20.05 -22.40 6.10
CA TYR A 723 20.36 -22.77 4.72
C TYR A 723 20.46 -24.28 4.53
N LYS A 724 19.68 -24.78 3.57
CA LYS A 724 19.80 -26.12 3.00
C LYS A 724 19.81 -25.99 1.50
N GLU A 725 20.83 -26.52 0.86
CA GLU A 725 20.96 -26.51 -0.60
C GLU A 725 19.85 -27.33 -1.27
N ASN A 726 19.32 -26.84 -2.37
CA ASN A 726 18.42 -27.63 -3.22
C ASN A 726 19.28 -28.60 -4.04
N PRO A 727 19.13 -29.92 -3.87
CA PRO A 727 20.02 -30.90 -4.54
C PRO A 727 19.72 -31.00 -6.05
N GLU A 728 18.50 -30.68 -6.46
CA GLU A 728 18.03 -30.78 -7.83
C GLU A 728 17.02 -29.66 -8.17
N VAL A 729 16.77 -29.43 -9.44
CA VAL A 729 15.71 -28.53 -9.92
C VAL A 729 14.36 -29.10 -9.54
N GLN A 730 13.50 -28.29 -8.95
CA GLN A 730 12.13 -28.68 -8.59
C GLN A 730 11.11 -27.88 -9.40
N VAL A 731 10.05 -28.56 -9.84
CA VAL A 731 8.94 -27.92 -10.56
C VAL A 731 7.63 -28.32 -9.89
N HIS A 732 6.96 -27.33 -9.34
CA HIS A 732 5.64 -27.46 -8.71
C HIS A 732 4.56 -26.91 -9.64
N THR A 733 3.41 -27.58 -9.68
CA THR A 733 2.22 -27.10 -10.38
C THR A 733 1.03 -27.09 -9.44
N THR A 734 0.17 -26.08 -9.59
CA THR A 734 -1.05 -25.93 -8.80
C THR A 734 -2.20 -25.55 -9.74
N GLU A 735 -3.26 -26.36 -9.76
CA GLU A 735 -4.45 -26.07 -10.57
C GLU A 735 -5.26 -24.94 -9.90
N THR A 736 -5.65 -23.94 -10.70
CA THR A 736 -6.51 -22.83 -10.29
C THR A 736 -7.64 -22.64 -11.28
N ASN A 737 -8.63 -21.82 -10.92
CA ASN A 737 -9.74 -21.47 -11.81
C ASN A 737 -9.57 -20.07 -12.45
N ARG A 738 -8.40 -19.44 -12.30
CA ARG A 738 -8.13 -18.11 -12.85
C ARG A 738 -7.74 -18.20 -14.31
N ASN A 739 -8.13 -17.21 -15.11
CA ASN A 739 -7.72 -17.06 -16.50
C ASN A 739 -6.27 -16.58 -16.68
N GLN A 740 -5.55 -16.42 -15.58
CA GLN A 740 -4.14 -16.05 -15.51
C GLN A 740 -3.31 -17.18 -14.88
N ALA A 741 -2.04 -17.23 -15.23
CA ALA A 741 -1.06 -18.06 -14.55
C ALA A 741 -0.12 -17.22 -13.68
N ASP A 742 0.08 -17.64 -12.44
CA ASP A 742 1.11 -17.14 -11.56
C ASP A 742 2.35 -18.04 -11.67
N ILE A 743 3.50 -17.46 -11.95
CA ILE A 743 4.76 -18.17 -12.12
C ILE A 743 5.80 -17.58 -11.17
N ILE A 744 6.44 -18.44 -10.39
CA ILE A 744 7.55 -18.08 -9.49
C ILE A 744 8.75 -18.94 -9.88
N GLN A 745 9.90 -18.30 -10.10
CA GLN A 745 11.19 -18.96 -10.27
C GLN A 745 12.16 -18.38 -9.24
N GLY A 746 12.72 -19.22 -8.38
CA GLY A 746 13.58 -18.74 -7.31
C GLY A 746 14.84 -19.57 -7.11
N TYR A 747 15.84 -18.89 -6.56
CA TYR A 747 17.17 -19.41 -6.27
C TYR A 747 17.49 -19.23 -4.79
N LYS A 748 17.90 -20.32 -4.13
CA LYS A 748 18.27 -20.35 -2.73
C LYS A 748 19.78 -20.41 -2.59
N PHE A 749 20.35 -19.53 -1.81
CA PHE A 749 21.80 -19.43 -1.61
C PHE A 749 22.15 -19.17 -0.15
N ARG A 750 23.40 -19.47 0.22
CA ARG A 750 23.91 -19.17 1.55
C ARG A 750 24.29 -17.72 1.67
N GLN A 751 23.85 -17.10 2.75
CA GLN A 751 24.15 -15.73 3.10
C GLN A 751 25.18 -15.68 4.24
N ASN A 752 26.15 -14.76 4.14
CA ASN A 752 27.24 -14.65 5.12
C ASN A 752 26.94 -13.64 6.25
N GLY A 753 25.81 -12.92 6.18
CA GLY A 753 25.49 -11.84 7.11
C GLY A 753 26.40 -10.60 7.01
N ASN A 754 27.08 -10.43 5.88
CA ASN A 754 27.93 -9.29 5.59
C ASN A 754 27.11 -8.19 4.91
N ILE A 755 27.19 -6.98 5.42
CA ILE A 755 26.45 -5.82 4.89
C ILE A 755 26.77 -5.54 3.39
N LYS A 756 27.99 -5.78 2.93
CA LYS A 756 28.37 -5.61 1.52
C LYS A 756 27.62 -6.61 0.64
N ASP A 757 27.54 -7.86 1.06
CA ASP A 757 26.84 -8.92 0.31
C ASP A 757 25.34 -8.60 0.21
N ASP A 758 24.73 -8.15 1.31
CA ASP A 758 23.32 -7.73 1.33
C ASP A 758 23.06 -6.55 0.37
N VAL A 759 23.95 -5.55 0.38
CA VAL A 759 23.85 -4.41 -0.56
C VAL A 759 24.00 -4.88 -1.99
N CYS A 760 24.94 -5.77 -2.30
CA CYS A 760 25.10 -6.32 -3.64
C CYS A 760 23.85 -7.07 -4.12
N ILE A 761 23.26 -7.90 -3.25
CA ILE A 761 22.06 -8.68 -3.59
C ILE A 761 20.86 -7.75 -3.80
N THR A 762 20.71 -6.74 -2.95
CA THR A 762 19.62 -5.74 -3.08
C THR A 762 19.76 -4.93 -4.36
N LEU A 763 20.98 -4.47 -4.70
CA LEU A 763 21.24 -3.78 -5.98
C LEU A 763 20.99 -4.69 -7.18
N LEU A 764 21.40 -5.94 -7.11
CA LEU A 764 21.14 -6.96 -8.14
C LEU A 764 19.63 -7.15 -8.34
N ASN A 765 18.87 -7.27 -7.25
CA ASN A 765 17.42 -7.37 -7.27
C ASN A 765 16.77 -6.12 -7.90
N THR A 766 17.27 -4.93 -7.56
CA THR A 766 16.78 -3.66 -8.12
C THR A 766 16.98 -3.62 -9.64
N ILE A 767 18.13 -4.02 -10.14
CA ILE A 767 18.41 -4.04 -11.59
C ILE A 767 17.60 -5.14 -12.28
N LEU A 768 17.44 -6.30 -11.64
CA LEU A 768 16.79 -7.46 -12.27
C LEU A 768 15.29 -7.23 -12.42
N GLY A 769 14.57 -6.93 -11.34
CA GLY A 769 13.11 -6.94 -11.39
C GLY A 769 12.40 -5.91 -10.51
N MET A 770 13.10 -5.11 -9.70
CA MET A 770 12.43 -4.17 -8.81
C MET A 770 12.14 -2.84 -9.50
N GLY A 771 10.87 -2.58 -9.80
CA GLY A 771 10.41 -1.33 -10.39
C GLY A 771 10.50 -1.25 -11.91
N GLN A 772 10.02 -0.15 -12.45
CA GLN A 772 9.73 0.04 -13.87
C GLN A 772 10.99 0.18 -14.76
N GLY A 773 12.13 0.50 -14.18
CA GLY A 773 13.41 0.57 -14.87
C GLY A 773 14.15 -0.78 -14.95
N SER A 774 13.61 -1.84 -14.36
CA SER A 774 14.27 -3.14 -14.24
C SER A 774 14.30 -3.93 -15.55
N ARG A 775 15.24 -4.88 -15.64
CA ARG A 775 15.39 -5.71 -16.84
C ARG A 775 14.17 -6.58 -17.13
N LEU A 776 13.60 -7.22 -16.11
CA LEU A 776 12.42 -8.07 -16.26
C LEU A 776 11.21 -7.25 -16.71
N PHE A 777 11.01 -6.08 -16.14
CA PHE A 777 9.94 -5.19 -16.53
C PHE A 777 10.08 -4.78 -18.00
N ASN A 778 11.25 -4.28 -18.40
CA ASN A 778 11.52 -3.86 -19.77
C ASN A 778 11.43 -5.00 -20.79
N ASP A 779 11.80 -6.22 -20.42
CA ASP A 779 11.78 -7.35 -21.35
C ASP A 779 10.40 -8.02 -21.40
N LEU A 780 9.87 -8.48 -20.26
CA LEU A 780 8.68 -9.33 -20.26
C LEU A 780 7.37 -8.56 -20.37
N ARG A 781 7.32 -7.38 -19.75
CA ARG A 781 6.14 -6.53 -19.87
C ARG A 781 6.19 -5.66 -21.11
N GLU A 782 7.28 -4.89 -21.30
CA GLU A 782 7.36 -3.83 -22.28
C GLU A 782 7.63 -4.33 -23.72
N LYS A 783 8.54 -5.30 -23.88
CA LYS A 783 8.89 -5.81 -25.20
C LYS A 783 8.07 -7.02 -25.62
N ARG A 784 7.79 -7.95 -24.68
CA ARG A 784 7.07 -9.19 -24.99
C ARG A 784 5.58 -9.12 -24.69
N HIS A 785 5.11 -8.11 -23.96
CA HIS A 785 3.71 -7.89 -23.57
C HIS A 785 3.07 -9.13 -22.89
N LEU A 786 3.84 -9.81 -22.03
CA LEU A 786 3.40 -11.05 -21.40
C LEU A 786 2.56 -10.82 -20.15
N ALA A 787 2.74 -9.69 -19.46
CA ALA A 787 2.12 -9.50 -18.17
C ALA A 787 1.94 -8.03 -17.82
N TYR A 788 0.95 -7.77 -16.98
CA TYR A 788 0.81 -6.48 -16.28
C TYR A 788 1.82 -6.34 -15.14
N MET A 789 2.04 -7.43 -14.37
CA MET A 789 2.96 -7.44 -13.23
C MET A 789 4.08 -8.44 -13.45
N VAL A 790 5.31 -7.97 -13.37
CA VAL A 790 6.53 -8.78 -13.29
C VAL A 790 7.49 -8.09 -12.32
N ASP A 791 8.07 -8.87 -11.41
CA ASP A 791 8.90 -8.36 -10.33
C ASP A 791 9.98 -9.38 -9.91
N SER A 792 10.93 -8.94 -9.09
CA SER A 792 11.83 -9.83 -8.37
C SER A 792 11.88 -9.44 -6.89
N MET A 793 12.05 -10.47 -6.04
CA MET A 793 12.01 -10.31 -4.59
C MET A 793 13.20 -11.01 -3.93
N TYR A 794 13.90 -10.29 -3.06
CA TYR A 794 14.92 -10.84 -2.20
C TYR A 794 14.39 -11.03 -0.77
N GLN A 795 14.51 -12.24 -0.23
CA GLN A 795 14.06 -12.59 1.11
C GLN A 795 15.18 -13.34 1.86
N THR A 796 15.23 -13.19 3.18
CA THR A 796 16.21 -13.86 4.01
C THR A 796 15.60 -14.53 5.24
N GLN A 797 16.20 -15.67 5.62
CA GLN A 797 15.92 -16.34 6.89
C GLN A 797 17.23 -16.93 7.43
N GLY A 798 17.74 -16.30 8.49
CA GLY A 798 19.04 -16.68 9.02
C GLY A 798 20.15 -16.60 7.96
N ASP A 799 20.94 -17.68 7.79
CA ASP A 799 21.97 -17.78 6.76
C ASP A 799 21.44 -18.20 5.37
N SER A 800 20.13 -18.22 5.16
CA SER A 800 19.48 -18.55 3.90
C SER A 800 18.94 -17.29 3.22
N GLY A 801 19.42 -17.00 1.99
CA GLY A 801 18.88 -16.01 1.09
C GLY A 801 18.08 -16.68 -0.04
N VAL A 802 17.03 -16.04 -0.49
CA VAL A 802 16.19 -16.45 -1.64
C VAL A 802 15.95 -15.24 -2.54
N LEU A 803 16.33 -15.37 -3.80
CA LEU A 803 16.00 -14.41 -4.85
C LEU A 803 14.98 -15.04 -5.79
N SER A 804 13.80 -14.45 -5.89
CA SER A 804 12.65 -14.94 -6.67
C SER A 804 12.30 -13.97 -7.77
N MET A 805 11.91 -14.47 -8.95
CA MET A 805 11.26 -13.72 -10.02
C MET A 805 9.81 -14.17 -10.08
N ILE A 806 8.90 -13.23 -10.23
CA ILE A 806 7.46 -13.46 -10.18
C ILE A 806 6.81 -12.79 -11.38
N ILE A 807 5.91 -13.48 -12.05
CA ILE A 807 5.10 -12.94 -13.15
C ILE A 807 3.69 -13.48 -13.09
N ARG A 808 2.73 -12.59 -13.34
CA ARG A 808 1.33 -12.98 -13.57
C ARG A 808 0.98 -12.71 -15.02
N THR A 809 0.71 -13.76 -15.79
CA THR A 809 0.45 -13.69 -17.23
C THR A 809 -0.94 -14.21 -17.58
N THR A 810 -1.57 -13.61 -18.59
CA THR A 810 -2.88 -14.05 -19.10
C THR A 810 -2.72 -15.35 -19.89
N THR A 811 -3.58 -16.33 -19.65
CA THR A 811 -3.63 -17.60 -20.38
C THR A 811 -4.94 -17.79 -21.17
N ASN A 812 -5.97 -17.01 -20.83
CA ASN A 812 -7.24 -17.02 -21.53
C ASN A 812 -7.90 -15.63 -21.40
N ASN A 813 -8.19 -14.98 -22.51
CA ASN A 813 -8.97 -13.76 -22.53
C ASN A 813 -10.46 -14.13 -22.43
N ASN A 814 -11.12 -13.73 -21.37
CA ASN A 814 -12.53 -14.07 -21.09
C ASN A 814 -13.51 -13.43 -22.08
N GLU A 815 -13.18 -12.28 -22.67
CA GLU A 815 -14.04 -11.55 -23.59
C GLU A 815 -13.91 -12.04 -25.01
N THR A 816 -12.67 -12.21 -25.51
CA THR A 816 -12.41 -12.64 -26.89
C THR A 816 -12.36 -14.15 -27.05
N GLY A 817 -12.19 -14.90 -25.95
CA GLY A 817 -11.93 -16.35 -25.98
C GLY A 817 -10.56 -16.72 -26.52
N GLU A 818 -9.67 -15.76 -26.74
CA GLU A 818 -8.30 -16.00 -27.21
C GLU A 818 -7.48 -16.70 -26.14
N LYS A 819 -6.75 -17.74 -26.55
CA LYS A 819 -5.91 -18.53 -25.65
C LYS A 819 -4.43 -18.25 -25.92
N THR A 820 -3.75 -17.83 -24.86
CA THR A 820 -2.30 -17.56 -24.85
C THR A 820 -1.57 -18.53 -23.92
N LEU A 821 -1.88 -19.83 -24.04
CA LEU A 821 -1.39 -20.89 -23.15
C LEU A 821 0.12 -21.00 -23.11
N ASP A 822 0.83 -20.60 -24.17
CA ASP A 822 2.29 -20.58 -24.28
C ASP A 822 2.96 -19.44 -23.50
N ASN A 823 2.20 -18.52 -22.95
CA ASN A 823 2.74 -17.44 -22.13
C ASN A 823 3.48 -17.96 -20.88
N ILE A 824 3.08 -19.11 -20.32
CA ILE A 824 3.82 -19.77 -19.24
C ILE A 824 5.26 -20.07 -19.68
N LYS A 825 5.42 -20.72 -20.85
CA LYS A 825 6.73 -21.03 -21.43
C LYS A 825 7.53 -19.77 -21.72
N LYS A 826 6.93 -18.80 -22.41
CA LYS A 826 7.58 -17.53 -22.78
C LYS A 826 8.08 -16.74 -21.55
N SER A 827 7.33 -16.78 -20.46
CA SER A 827 7.70 -16.12 -19.21
C SER A 827 8.94 -16.75 -18.57
N ILE A 828 8.97 -18.08 -18.48
CA ILE A 828 10.10 -18.81 -17.90
C ILE A 828 11.35 -18.67 -18.80
N GLU A 829 11.19 -18.76 -20.12
CA GLU A 829 12.29 -18.52 -21.08
C GLU A 829 12.85 -17.09 -20.93
N GLY A 830 11.98 -16.09 -20.76
CA GLY A 830 12.39 -14.71 -20.52
C GLY A 830 13.11 -14.50 -19.20
N PHE A 831 12.68 -15.16 -18.13
CA PHE A 831 13.45 -15.17 -16.87
C PHE A 831 14.86 -15.72 -17.09
N ASN A 832 14.97 -16.88 -17.73
CA ASN A 832 16.23 -17.54 -17.97
C ASN A 832 17.19 -16.73 -18.84
N GLU A 833 16.67 -16.04 -19.88
CA GLU A 833 17.46 -15.14 -20.72
C GLU A 833 18.03 -13.95 -19.94
N ASN A 834 17.22 -13.32 -19.08
CA ASN A 834 17.66 -12.21 -18.22
C ASN A 834 18.67 -12.66 -17.17
N ILE A 835 18.47 -13.85 -16.56
CA ILE A 835 19.43 -14.47 -15.65
C ILE A 835 20.75 -14.74 -16.37
N GLN A 836 20.72 -15.30 -17.58
CA GLN A 836 21.92 -15.56 -18.35
C GLN A 836 22.70 -14.26 -18.64
N LYS A 837 22.03 -13.20 -19.05
CA LYS A 837 22.65 -11.91 -19.33
C LYS A 837 23.32 -11.32 -18.09
N ILE A 838 22.60 -11.25 -16.96
CA ILE A 838 23.12 -10.64 -15.74
C ILE A 838 24.22 -11.46 -15.07
N SER A 839 24.34 -12.75 -15.41
CA SER A 839 25.37 -13.67 -14.90
C SER A 839 26.57 -13.80 -15.83
N SER A 840 26.50 -13.38 -17.11
CA SER A 840 27.59 -13.50 -18.08
C SER A 840 28.35 -12.20 -18.33
N GLU A 841 27.70 -11.05 -18.14
CA GLU A 841 28.23 -9.72 -18.42
C GLU A 841 28.02 -8.79 -17.24
N PRO A 842 29.01 -7.92 -16.90
CA PRO A 842 28.79 -6.87 -15.91
C PRO A 842 27.61 -5.96 -16.31
N VAL A 843 26.85 -5.49 -15.33
CA VAL A 843 25.86 -4.46 -15.53
C VAL A 843 26.52 -3.17 -16.04
N THR A 844 25.81 -2.35 -16.78
CA THR A 844 26.34 -1.06 -17.26
C THR A 844 26.55 -0.10 -16.08
N GLU A 845 27.46 0.85 -16.24
CA GLU A 845 27.68 1.90 -15.23
C GLU A 845 26.40 2.72 -14.99
N GLU A 846 25.58 2.89 -16.01
CA GLU A 846 24.29 3.57 -15.92
C GLU A 846 23.29 2.76 -15.08
N GLU A 847 23.09 1.46 -15.34
CA GLU A 847 22.25 0.57 -14.54
C GLU A 847 22.69 0.57 -13.07
N LEU A 848 24.01 0.47 -12.81
CA LEU A 848 24.57 0.49 -11.47
C LEU A 848 24.31 1.81 -10.76
N SER A 849 24.55 2.94 -11.43
CA SER A 849 24.31 4.28 -10.90
C SER A 849 22.84 4.48 -10.51
N ASN A 850 21.94 4.10 -11.42
CA ASN A 850 20.49 4.21 -11.21
C ASN A 850 20.01 3.32 -10.03
N ALA A 851 20.46 2.08 -9.97
CA ALA A 851 20.12 1.19 -8.86
C ALA A 851 20.64 1.69 -7.50
N LYS A 852 21.86 2.28 -7.47
CA LYS A 852 22.39 2.91 -6.26
C LYS A 852 21.52 4.09 -5.80
N LYS A 853 21.09 4.95 -6.72
CA LYS A 853 20.20 6.07 -6.41
C LYS A 853 18.84 5.58 -5.91
N ALA A 854 18.23 4.61 -6.59
CA ALA A 854 16.95 4.03 -6.19
C ALA A 854 17.02 3.38 -4.80
N MET A 855 18.06 2.59 -4.52
CA MET A 855 18.27 1.96 -3.22
C MET A 855 18.46 3.00 -2.11
N LYS A 856 19.26 4.04 -2.34
CA LYS A 856 19.45 5.13 -1.38
C LYS A 856 18.14 5.88 -1.11
N SER A 857 17.39 6.19 -2.16
CA SER A 857 16.12 6.88 -2.07
C SER A 857 15.12 6.05 -1.23
N SER A 858 14.94 4.78 -1.55
CA SER A 858 14.05 3.88 -0.80
C SER A 858 14.46 3.76 0.67
N LEU A 859 15.75 3.62 0.95
CA LEU A 859 16.27 3.52 2.31
C LEU A 859 15.99 4.79 3.11
N LEU A 860 16.24 5.96 2.53
CA LEU A 860 15.98 7.24 3.18
C LEU A 860 14.48 7.47 3.40
N SER A 861 13.65 7.16 2.42
CA SER A 861 12.19 7.28 2.53
C SER A 861 11.61 6.39 3.65
N SER A 862 12.15 5.19 3.84
CA SER A 862 11.69 4.28 4.90
C SER A 862 11.91 4.82 6.32
N LEU A 863 12.85 5.76 6.50
CA LEU A 863 13.18 6.32 7.83
C LEU A 863 12.27 7.47 8.28
N GLU A 864 11.33 7.88 7.48
CA GLU A 864 10.53 9.07 7.73
C GLU A 864 9.47 8.89 8.81
N MET A 865 8.78 7.77 8.79
CA MET A 865 7.85 7.42 9.83
C MET A 865 8.59 6.98 11.10
N ASN A 866 8.34 7.65 12.20
CA ASN A 866 8.99 7.36 13.48
C ASN A 866 8.82 5.89 13.91
N SER A 867 7.66 5.29 13.66
CA SER A 867 7.40 3.88 13.96
C SER A 867 8.24 2.92 13.10
N VAL A 868 8.35 3.19 11.81
CA VAL A 868 9.17 2.41 10.87
C VAL A 868 10.64 2.55 11.22
N ARG A 869 11.11 3.78 11.48
CA ARG A 869 12.49 4.04 11.93
C ARG A 869 12.82 3.30 13.20
N ASN A 870 11.90 3.24 14.19
CA ASN A 870 12.13 2.50 15.43
C ASN A 870 12.30 0.99 15.17
N ALA A 871 11.50 0.39 14.30
CA ALA A 871 11.62 -1.02 13.92
C ALA A 871 12.95 -1.28 13.21
N ILE A 872 13.34 -0.45 12.24
CA ILE A 872 14.63 -0.56 11.54
C ILE A 872 15.81 -0.43 12.53
N LEU A 873 15.77 0.55 13.43
CA LEU A 873 16.81 0.69 14.46
C LEU A 873 16.85 -0.50 15.39
N SER A 874 15.69 -1.07 15.77
CA SER A 874 15.60 -2.28 16.58
C SER A 874 16.32 -3.46 15.90
N ASP A 875 16.02 -3.71 14.64
CA ASP A 875 16.65 -4.77 13.86
C ASP A 875 18.18 -4.65 13.80
N HIS A 876 18.70 -3.44 13.80
CA HIS A 876 20.12 -3.20 13.60
C HIS A 876 20.95 -2.96 14.88
N VAL A 877 20.31 -2.69 16.02
CA VAL A 877 21.03 -2.49 17.31
C VAL A 877 21.94 -3.66 17.64
N THR A 878 21.54 -4.87 17.27
CA THR A 878 22.31 -6.10 17.51
C THR A 878 23.37 -6.42 16.46
N THR A 879 23.45 -5.64 15.38
CA THR A 879 24.50 -5.80 14.36
C THR A 879 25.83 -5.22 14.82
N ALA A 880 26.90 -5.55 14.10
CA ALA A 880 28.23 -5.00 14.38
C ALA A 880 28.32 -3.46 14.26
N TYR A 881 27.38 -2.84 13.58
CA TYR A 881 27.33 -1.40 13.35
C TYR A 881 26.28 -0.68 14.22
N GLY A 882 25.41 -1.43 14.91
CA GLY A 882 24.37 -0.87 15.78
C GLY A 882 23.50 0.17 15.07
N VAL A 883 23.18 1.27 15.75
CA VAL A 883 22.40 2.39 15.21
C VAL A 883 23.06 3.08 13.99
N ASN A 884 24.34 2.84 13.76
CA ASN A 884 25.06 3.37 12.59
C ASN A 884 24.95 2.49 11.33
N TYR A 885 24.22 1.40 11.41
CA TYR A 885 24.08 0.43 10.31
C TYR A 885 23.62 1.09 9.00
N ILE A 886 22.60 1.93 9.06
CA ILE A 886 22.06 2.64 7.88
C ILE A 886 23.09 3.57 7.25
N ASN A 887 23.81 4.36 8.05
CA ASN A 887 24.86 5.24 7.52
C ASN A 887 25.95 4.41 6.84
N LYS A 888 26.31 3.27 7.44
CA LYS A 888 27.30 2.36 6.87
C LYS A 888 26.79 1.70 5.59
N GLN A 889 25.52 1.38 5.51
CA GLN A 889 24.91 0.85 4.31
C GLN A 889 24.96 1.87 3.16
N LEU A 890 24.66 3.15 3.43
CA LEU A 890 24.78 4.23 2.44
C LEU A 890 26.21 4.39 1.91
N GLU A 891 27.23 4.32 2.80
CA GLU A 891 28.67 4.34 2.38
C GLU A 891 29.01 3.14 1.49
N ILE A 892 28.52 1.94 1.84
CA ILE A 892 28.81 0.71 1.10
C ILE A 892 28.17 0.75 -0.29
N ILE A 893 26.93 1.24 -0.39
CA ILE A 893 26.24 1.39 -1.70
C ILE A 893 27.14 2.11 -2.70
N ASP A 894 27.79 3.21 -2.29
CA ASP A 894 28.68 3.96 -3.19
C ASP A 894 29.90 3.16 -3.66
N SER A 895 30.39 2.27 -2.81
CA SER A 895 31.60 1.47 -3.08
C SER A 895 31.39 0.26 -3.99
N ILE A 896 30.14 -0.17 -4.25
CA ILE A 896 29.85 -1.34 -5.06
C ILE A 896 30.20 -1.10 -6.53
N THR A 897 30.79 -2.11 -7.15
CA THR A 897 31.18 -2.11 -8.58
C THR A 897 30.31 -3.07 -9.40
N ALA A 898 30.27 -2.87 -10.72
CA ALA A 898 29.60 -3.79 -11.64
C ALA A 898 30.16 -5.22 -11.56
N GLN A 899 31.46 -5.36 -11.25
CA GLN A 899 32.09 -6.66 -11.04
C GLN A 899 31.63 -7.33 -9.75
N ASP A 900 31.37 -6.56 -8.67
CA ASP A 900 30.79 -7.12 -7.43
C ASP A 900 29.41 -7.74 -7.72
N LEU A 901 28.57 -7.03 -8.51
CA LEU A 901 27.25 -7.54 -8.89
C LEU A 901 27.32 -8.77 -9.80
N LEU A 902 28.24 -8.80 -10.76
CA LEU A 902 28.44 -9.98 -11.61
C LEU A 902 28.82 -11.21 -10.77
N ASN A 903 29.77 -11.04 -9.84
CA ASN A 903 30.17 -12.13 -8.94
C ASN A 903 28.99 -12.61 -8.06
N THR A 904 28.17 -11.67 -7.59
CA THR A 904 26.96 -11.97 -6.79
C THR A 904 25.92 -12.74 -7.63
N ALA A 905 25.67 -12.29 -8.87
CA ALA A 905 24.76 -12.96 -9.79
C ALA A 905 25.22 -14.41 -10.10
N GLN A 906 26.50 -14.59 -10.42
CA GLN A 906 27.11 -15.91 -10.69
C GLN A 906 26.97 -16.85 -9.49
N ASN A 907 27.19 -16.35 -8.28
CA ASN A 907 27.03 -17.15 -7.06
C ASN A 907 25.58 -17.58 -6.84
N ILE A 908 24.61 -16.65 -6.96
CA ILE A 908 23.19 -16.94 -6.74
C ILE A 908 22.65 -17.90 -7.80
N PHE A 909 22.84 -17.58 -9.07
CA PHE A 909 22.27 -18.32 -10.19
C PHE A 909 23.00 -19.62 -10.55
N SER A 910 24.12 -19.92 -9.87
CA SER A 910 24.75 -21.24 -9.94
C SER A 910 23.99 -22.32 -9.14
N THR A 911 23.11 -21.90 -8.23
CA THR A 911 22.31 -22.83 -7.42
C THR A 911 21.12 -23.40 -8.22
N LYS A 912 20.51 -24.48 -7.72
CA LYS A 912 19.38 -25.13 -8.42
C LYS A 912 18.07 -24.39 -8.20
N PRO A 913 17.39 -23.95 -9.26
CA PRO A 913 16.14 -23.21 -9.11
C PRO A 913 14.96 -24.08 -8.67
N VAL A 914 13.95 -23.42 -8.13
CA VAL A 914 12.63 -23.98 -7.90
C VAL A 914 11.64 -23.18 -8.75
N TYR A 915 10.86 -23.89 -9.55
CA TYR A 915 9.76 -23.34 -10.33
C TYR A 915 8.44 -23.68 -9.66
N SER A 916 7.54 -22.72 -9.55
CA SER A 916 6.17 -22.96 -9.14
C SER A 916 5.21 -22.23 -10.07
N VAL A 917 4.28 -22.99 -10.65
CA VAL A 917 3.33 -22.52 -11.67
C VAL A 917 1.92 -22.81 -11.20
N ALA A 918 1.09 -21.79 -11.03
CA ALA A 918 -0.32 -21.94 -10.78
C ALA A 918 -1.13 -21.44 -11.99
N GLY A 919 -2.11 -22.21 -12.43
CA GLY A 919 -2.91 -21.85 -13.59
C GLY A 919 -4.05 -22.84 -13.84
N THR A 920 -4.85 -22.59 -14.87
CA THR A 920 -5.93 -23.51 -15.24
C THR A 920 -5.36 -24.87 -15.64
N LYS A 921 -6.16 -25.93 -15.47
CA LYS A 921 -5.77 -27.27 -15.92
C LYS A 921 -5.33 -27.28 -17.38
N GLU A 922 -6.05 -26.59 -18.26
CA GLU A 922 -5.72 -26.49 -19.69
C GLU A 922 -4.34 -25.84 -19.92
N ALA A 923 -4.04 -24.74 -19.23
CA ALA A 923 -2.77 -24.05 -19.35
C ALA A 923 -1.59 -24.90 -18.83
N LEU A 924 -1.80 -25.62 -17.73
CA LEU A 924 -0.81 -26.52 -17.18
C LEU A 924 -0.57 -27.76 -18.11
N ASP A 925 -1.63 -28.34 -18.64
CA ASP A 925 -1.54 -29.48 -19.57
C ASP A 925 -0.84 -29.07 -20.88
N ALA A 926 -1.13 -27.88 -21.42
CA ALA A 926 -0.47 -27.35 -22.63
C ALA A 926 1.04 -27.13 -22.45
N ASN A 927 1.50 -26.81 -21.23
CA ASN A 927 2.93 -26.61 -20.94
C ASN A 927 3.61 -27.82 -20.27
N LYS A 928 2.93 -28.93 -20.11
CA LYS A 928 3.41 -30.08 -19.33
C LYS A 928 4.76 -30.63 -19.83
N GLU A 929 4.92 -30.81 -21.12
CA GLU A 929 6.18 -31.30 -21.72
C GLU A 929 7.32 -30.29 -21.43
N PHE A 930 7.08 -29.00 -21.68
CA PHE A 930 8.07 -27.96 -21.41
C PHE A 930 8.48 -27.94 -19.91
N LEU A 931 7.52 -27.95 -18.98
CA LEU A 931 7.79 -27.95 -17.55
C LEU A 931 8.57 -29.22 -17.12
N GLN A 932 8.43 -30.33 -17.80
CA GLN A 932 9.24 -31.53 -17.57
C GLN A 932 10.70 -31.36 -18.02
N THR A 933 10.96 -30.58 -19.07
CA THR A 933 12.33 -30.31 -19.54
C THR A 933 13.15 -29.42 -18.59
N LEU A 934 12.48 -28.72 -17.68
CA LEU A 934 13.16 -27.87 -16.67
C LEU A 934 13.83 -28.66 -15.55
N LYS A 935 13.37 -29.94 -15.34
CA LYS A 935 13.98 -30.86 -14.35
C LYS A 935 15.27 -31.43 -14.88
#